data_e0ae79f1e92b742acee2e5c97cc10887
#
_entry.id   e0ae79f1e92b742acee2e5c97cc10887
#
_cell.length_a   1.000
_cell.length_b   1.000
_cell.length_c   1.000
_cell.angle_alpha   90.00
_cell.angle_beta   90.00
_cell.angle_gamma   90.00
#
_symmetry.space_group_name_H-M   'P 1'
#
loop_
_entity.id
_entity.type
_entity.pdbx_description
1 polymer ?
#
loop_
_entity_poly.entity_id
_entity_poly.type
_entity_poly.pdbx_seq_one_letter_code
_entity_poly.pdbx_strand_id
1 'polypeptide(L)'
;EDCRDVLVLREGLSELPAHPVIGTSSRRRVLQGQRLFPDAEFKGIRGNLNTRLRKLDSGEYDALILAAAGLIRLGFADRISRYFSVEEMIPSAGQGILAIQGRRDREIPFVKMVHSEESAVLTRAEQGFVATLGGGCSSPTAASAVLENGKIKLRGLYYKEETGEVRIGSIEGEAEKAAELGRKLAEQLSGKPAMSPLGKVYLIGSGPGDAGLFTLRGRELLEQADAVVYDALAGDAVLGWIPEHTRKIDVGKRSGRHSKKQEEILEILLEEAKKGGTIVRLKGGDPFVFGRGGEEAEFLKKHQIPFEVVPGISSSLAVPAYFGIPVTHRGLAGSFHVITGHRMEGMPALDFEALARVGGTLIFLMSVANAPRICEGLLNAGMKPETPAAFLMNGTLASQRMIRATLQTLPEEGVRQGVKAPAILVIGEVCALADTCAWREEKPLAGKRIVITRPKERSQKLAEHLRDAGAEVLEFPTIELKPVWKKSEKADAGTADKEKLYELVRNLESYHWLVLTSPAGAQYFFELLNQMQKDFRSLSHLRFAVIGEGTASVCREHGIYPDYIPERFYAADLGKGLAKQVKQNERVCILHARHGSPELTQAFEAAGISYMDVTLYDTITPEESPLAERIRELLKEGAIDAATFTSGSTVQGFLDILQPDKETLNGFTAVCIGEKTEKTASAAGMKAVLAESVSEEGIEQALYHM
;
A
#
# COMPACT_ATOMS: atom_id res chain seq x y z
N GLU A 1 30.26 -17.02 19.08
CA GLU A 1 30.49 -18.47 19.28
C GLU A 1 31.20 -19.05 18.08
N ASP A 2 31.66 -20.31 18.18
CA ASP A 2 32.39 -21.01 17.10
C ASP A 2 31.48 -21.20 15.87
N CYS A 3 31.85 -20.63 14.75
CA CYS A 3 31.09 -20.69 13.51
C CYS A 3 31.31 -21.97 12.69
N ARG A 4 32.29 -22.81 13.09
CA ARG A 4 32.68 -23.99 12.30
C ARG A 4 31.61 -25.08 12.30
N ASP A 5 31.62 -25.88 11.26
CA ASP A 5 30.93 -27.17 11.24
C ASP A 5 31.85 -28.25 11.85
N VAL A 6 31.22 -29.29 12.37
CA VAL A 6 31.93 -30.39 13.06
C VAL A 6 31.39 -31.75 12.64
N LEU A 7 32.25 -32.75 12.70
CA LEU A 7 31.88 -34.15 12.58
C LEU A 7 31.70 -34.73 13.97
N VAL A 8 30.59 -35.44 14.16
CA VAL A 8 30.29 -36.22 15.37
C VAL A 8 30.15 -37.67 14.98
N LEU A 9 31.03 -38.53 15.47
CA LEU A 9 30.95 -39.97 15.23
C LEU A 9 29.93 -40.65 16.16
N ARG A 10 29.39 -41.78 15.72
CA ARG A 10 28.55 -42.63 16.55
C ARG A 10 29.38 -43.15 17.76
N GLU A 11 28.75 -43.28 18.91
CA GLU A 11 29.40 -43.87 20.08
C GLU A 11 30.01 -45.23 19.76
N GLY A 12 31.27 -45.41 20.19
CA GLY A 12 32.04 -46.62 19.92
C GLY A 12 32.82 -46.66 18.60
N LEU A 13 32.70 -45.62 17.74
CA LEU A 13 33.54 -45.47 16.57
C LEU A 13 34.69 -44.49 16.85
N SER A 14 35.93 -44.88 16.54
CA SER A 14 37.12 -44.04 16.55
C SER A 14 37.40 -43.39 15.18
N GLU A 15 36.96 -44.05 14.08
CA GLU A 15 37.15 -43.60 12.71
C GLU A 15 35.92 -43.92 11.85
N LEU A 16 35.78 -43.27 10.70
CA LEU A 16 34.71 -43.57 9.74
C LEU A 16 34.94 -44.87 9.04
N PRO A 17 33.92 -45.71 8.78
CA PRO A 17 34.03 -46.90 7.93
C PRO A 17 34.32 -46.51 6.46
N ALA A 18 34.67 -47.48 5.61
CA ALA A 18 35.03 -47.24 4.22
C ALA A 18 33.91 -46.58 3.40
N HIS A 19 32.65 -46.89 3.70
CA HIS A 19 31.46 -46.28 3.06
C HIS A 19 30.52 -45.76 4.18
N PRO A 20 30.80 -44.60 4.77
CA PRO A 20 30.06 -44.13 5.92
C PRO A 20 28.71 -43.53 5.54
N VAL A 21 27.71 -43.71 6.39
CA VAL A 21 26.41 -43.00 6.31
C VAL A 21 26.51 -41.76 7.15
N ILE A 22 26.55 -40.58 6.50
CA ILE A 22 26.66 -39.26 7.17
C ILE A 22 25.32 -38.52 7.17
N GLY A 23 24.82 -38.19 8.35
CA GLY A 23 23.53 -37.51 8.54
C GLY A 23 23.65 -36.00 8.46
N THR A 24 22.95 -35.39 7.51
CA THR A 24 22.73 -33.94 7.46
C THR A 24 21.56 -33.57 6.52
N SER A 25 20.73 -32.60 6.88
CA SER A 25 19.67 -32.07 5.99
C SER A 25 20.08 -30.77 5.30
N SER A 26 21.30 -30.29 5.51
CA SER A 26 21.79 -29.05 4.90
C SER A 26 22.39 -29.34 3.53
N ARG A 27 21.77 -28.86 2.45
CA ARG A 27 22.32 -28.96 1.08
C ARG A 27 23.75 -28.41 1.00
N ARG A 28 24.06 -27.35 1.73
CA ARG A 28 25.41 -26.76 1.83
C ARG A 28 26.43 -27.79 2.39
N ARG A 29 26.05 -28.49 3.47
CA ARG A 29 26.93 -29.50 4.09
C ARG A 29 27.07 -30.73 3.22
N VAL A 30 26.00 -31.18 2.57
CA VAL A 30 26.06 -32.29 1.61
C VAL A 30 27.04 -31.94 0.49
N LEU A 31 26.91 -30.79 -0.14
CA LEU A 31 27.72 -30.35 -1.26
C LEU A 31 29.21 -30.28 -0.92
N GLN A 32 29.56 -29.77 0.25
CA GLN A 32 30.94 -29.67 0.69
C GLN A 32 31.45 -31.00 1.26
N GLY A 33 30.58 -31.74 1.96
CA GLY A 33 30.88 -33.05 2.54
C GLY A 33 31.21 -34.10 1.47
N GLN A 34 30.51 -34.10 0.33
CA GLN A 34 30.79 -34.98 -0.80
C GLN A 34 32.20 -34.83 -1.35
N ARG A 35 32.81 -33.63 -1.21
CA ARG A 35 34.22 -33.38 -1.60
C ARG A 35 35.21 -33.90 -0.58
N LEU A 36 34.84 -33.89 0.72
CA LEU A 36 35.66 -34.36 1.83
C LEU A 36 35.55 -35.86 2.04
N PHE A 37 34.39 -36.42 1.75
CA PHE A 37 34.05 -37.85 1.94
C PHE A 37 33.37 -38.37 0.67
N PRO A 38 34.14 -38.63 -0.41
CA PRO A 38 33.58 -39.03 -1.70
C PRO A 38 32.86 -40.38 -1.65
N ASP A 39 33.23 -41.27 -0.75
CA ASP A 39 32.66 -42.59 -0.60
C ASP A 39 31.48 -42.65 0.41
N ALA A 40 31.09 -41.50 0.98
CA ALA A 40 30.02 -41.41 1.96
C ALA A 40 28.63 -41.32 1.33
N GLU A 41 27.69 -42.04 1.93
CA GLU A 41 26.27 -41.83 1.67
C GLU A 41 25.72 -40.70 2.57
N PHE A 42 25.18 -39.61 1.97
CA PHE A 42 24.59 -38.52 2.74
C PHE A 42 23.06 -38.73 2.88
N LYS A 43 22.58 -38.86 4.13
CA LYS A 43 21.16 -39.00 4.44
C LYS A 43 20.62 -37.82 5.22
N GLY A 44 19.37 -37.41 4.90
CA GLY A 44 18.68 -36.36 5.62
C GLY A 44 18.32 -36.74 7.04
N ILE A 45 18.58 -35.89 8.02
CA ILE A 45 18.21 -36.07 9.43
C ILE A 45 17.39 -34.90 9.96
N ARG A 46 16.23 -35.20 10.60
CA ARG A 46 15.33 -34.21 11.20
C ARG A 46 15.23 -34.42 12.71
N GLY A 47 14.90 -33.32 13.39
CA GLY A 47 14.75 -33.28 14.84
C GLY A 47 15.66 -32.21 15.49
N ASN A 48 15.48 -31.99 16.78
CA ASN A 48 16.40 -31.16 17.57
C ASN A 48 17.74 -31.91 17.80
N LEU A 49 18.71 -31.24 18.38
CA LEU A 49 20.05 -31.80 18.55
C LEU A 49 20.04 -33.12 19.32
N ASN A 50 19.32 -33.22 20.44
CA ASN A 50 19.20 -34.43 21.22
C ASN A 50 18.59 -35.59 20.44
N THR A 51 17.60 -35.30 19.60
CA THR A 51 16.97 -36.32 18.73
C THR A 51 17.95 -36.81 17.68
N ARG A 52 18.78 -35.91 17.11
CA ARG A 52 19.78 -36.29 16.11
C ARG A 52 20.89 -37.13 16.72
N LEU A 53 21.38 -36.78 17.90
CA LEU A 53 22.40 -37.55 18.61
C LEU A 53 21.86 -38.97 18.94
N ARG A 54 20.59 -39.10 19.44
CA ARG A 54 19.98 -40.41 19.68
C ARG A 54 19.90 -41.25 18.44
N LYS A 55 19.57 -40.69 17.28
CA LYS A 55 19.53 -41.41 15.99
C LYS A 55 20.92 -41.83 15.52
N LEU A 56 21.92 -41.03 15.80
CA LEU A 56 23.31 -41.39 15.56
C LEU A 56 23.69 -42.59 16.40
N ASP A 57 23.45 -42.58 17.70
CA ASP A 57 23.84 -43.60 18.64
C ASP A 57 23.01 -44.89 18.51
N SER A 58 21.79 -44.81 17.92
CA SER A 58 21.00 -45.98 17.54
C SER A 58 21.52 -46.74 16.31
N GLY A 59 22.54 -46.19 15.63
CA GLY A 59 23.13 -46.84 14.46
C GLY A 59 22.49 -46.50 13.12
N GLU A 60 21.55 -45.53 13.08
CA GLU A 60 20.98 -45.07 11.81
C GLU A 60 22.02 -44.35 10.93
N TYR A 61 23.06 -43.81 11.53
CA TYR A 61 24.16 -43.06 10.91
C TYR A 61 25.50 -43.45 11.54
N ASP A 62 26.58 -43.33 10.79
CA ASP A 62 27.93 -43.52 11.33
C ASP A 62 28.51 -42.21 11.83
N ALA A 63 28.07 -41.10 11.23
CA ALA A 63 28.44 -39.73 11.66
C ALA A 63 27.36 -38.70 11.35
N LEU A 64 27.44 -37.54 12.02
CA LEU A 64 26.66 -36.34 11.71
C LEU A 64 27.54 -35.15 11.40
N ILE A 65 27.11 -34.26 10.50
CA ILE A 65 27.72 -32.94 10.34
C ILE A 65 26.79 -31.91 10.96
N LEU A 66 27.26 -31.23 12.03
CA LEU A 66 26.52 -30.28 12.82
C LEU A 66 27.29 -28.97 12.99
N ALA A 67 26.65 -27.88 13.47
CA ALA A 67 27.31 -26.64 13.86
C ALA A 67 27.93 -26.78 15.27
N ALA A 68 29.18 -26.41 15.45
CA ALA A 68 29.89 -26.46 16.72
C ALA A 68 29.17 -25.69 17.82
N ALA A 69 28.75 -24.43 17.53
CA ALA A 69 28.03 -23.57 18.47
C ALA A 69 26.81 -24.25 19.14
N GLY A 70 26.05 -25.05 18.40
CA GLY A 70 24.89 -25.77 18.95
C GLY A 70 25.27 -26.84 19.95
N LEU A 71 26.32 -27.62 19.67
CA LEU A 71 26.84 -28.67 20.57
C LEU A 71 27.45 -28.07 21.83
N ILE A 72 28.31 -27.07 21.67
CA ILE A 72 28.99 -26.37 22.79
C ILE A 72 27.96 -25.76 23.74
N ARG A 73 26.96 -25.05 23.20
CA ARG A 73 25.90 -24.39 23.99
C ARG A 73 25.05 -25.36 24.82
N LEU A 74 24.82 -26.54 24.31
CA LEU A 74 24.03 -27.58 24.98
C LEU A 74 24.87 -28.54 25.84
N GLY A 75 26.17 -28.28 25.99
CA GLY A 75 27.06 -29.08 26.83
C GLY A 75 27.50 -30.40 26.18
N PHE A 76 27.44 -30.53 24.84
CA PHE A 76 27.87 -31.72 24.10
C PHE A 76 29.20 -31.52 23.37
N ALA A 77 30.05 -30.64 23.86
CA ALA A 77 31.36 -30.37 23.25
C ALA A 77 32.23 -31.65 23.14
N ASP A 78 32.18 -32.53 24.14
CA ASP A 78 32.92 -33.79 24.20
C ASP A 78 32.49 -34.79 23.11
N ARG A 79 31.33 -34.61 22.49
CA ARG A 79 30.86 -35.46 21.37
C ARG A 79 31.47 -35.05 20.03
N ILE A 80 32.20 -33.91 19.96
CA ILE A 80 32.82 -33.44 18.72
C ILE A 80 34.07 -34.28 18.43
N SER A 81 34.02 -35.03 17.35
CA SER A 81 35.15 -35.89 16.92
C SER A 81 36.16 -35.11 16.07
N ARG A 82 35.68 -34.13 15.26
CA ARG A 82 36.55 -33.33 14.40
C ARG A 82 35.89 -31.95 14.12
N TYR A 83 36.68 -30.90 14.19
CA TYR A 83 36.32 -29.57 13.68
C TYR A 83 36.79 -29.43 12.23
N PHE A 84 35.90 -29.00 11.33
CA PHE A 84 36.31 -28.59 9.98
C PHE A 84 36.85 -27.17 10.01
N SER A 85 37.96 -26.92 9.32
CA SER A 85 38.37 -25.55 9.09
C SER A 85 37.42 -24.83 8.14
N VAL A 86 37.43 -23.50 8.12
CA VAL A 86 36.59 -22.69 7.21
C VAL A 86 37.01 -22.92 5.73
N GLU A 87 38.23 -23.35 5.50
CA GLU A 87 38.77 -23.73 4.18
C GLU A 87 38.17 -25.06 3.70
N GLU A 88 37.98 -26.02 4.61
CA GLU A 88 37.41 -27.32 4.32
C GLU A 88 35.90 -27.26 4.16
N MET A 89 35.20 -26.52 5.06
CA MET A 89 33.74 -26.40 5.06
C MET A 89 33.32 -24.99 5.45
N ILE A 90 33.00 -24.17 4.45
CA ILE A 90 32.54 -22.81 4.65
C ILE A 90 31.17 -22.82 5.38
N PRO A 91 31.04 -22.14 6.53
CA PRO A 91 29.80 -22.10 7.30
C PRO A 91 28.66 -21.40 6.58
N SER A 92 27.47 -21.54 7.15
CA SER A 92 26.32 -20.70 6.76
C SER A 92 26.53 -19.25 7.25
N ALA A 93 26.11 -18.27 6.48
CA ALA A 93 26.16 -16.87 6.91
C ALA A 93 25.47 -16.69 8.27
N GLY A 94 26.17 -16.05 9.20
CA GLY A 94 25.71 -15.84 10.58
C GLY A 94 25.76 -17.09 11.48
N GLN A 95 26.39 -18.21 11.05
CA GLN A 95 26.52 -19.36 11.90
C GLN A 95 27.38 -19.05 13.13
N GLY A 96 26.89 -19.43 14.30
CA GLY A 96 27.55 -19.14 15.59
C GLY A 96 27.22 -17.76 16.18
N ILE A 97 26.42 -16.95 15.49
CA ILE A 97 26.00 -15.62 15.95
C ILE A 97 24.60 -15.71 16.57
N LEU A 98 24.44 -15.11 17.76
CA LEU A 98 23.13 -14.95 18.42
C LEU A 98 22.51 -13.64 17.97
N ALA A 99 21.35 -13.73 17.36
CA ALA A 99 20.55 -12.56 16.99
C ALA A 99 19.50 -12.27 18.07
N ILE A 100 19.49 -11.03 18.56
CA ILE A 100 18.45 -10.56 19.47
C ILE A 100 17.46 -9.74 18.63
N GLN A 101 16.25 -10.25 18.51
CA GLN A 101 15.19 -9.57 17.80
C GLN A 101 14.36 -8.71 18.77
N GLY A 102 14.28 -7.43 18.50
CA GLY A 102 13.45 -6.48 19.23
C GLY A 102 12.46 -5.78 18.30
N ARG A 103 11.46 -5.17 18.90
CA ARG A 103 10.52 -4.30 18.14
C ARG A 103 11.24 -3.02 17.74
N ARG A 104 11.01 -2.54 16.49
CA ARG A 104 11.60 -1.29 16.00
C ARG A 104 11.13 -0.06 16.77
N ASP A 105 9.94 -0.11 17.33
CA ASP A 105 9.27 0.98 18.05
C ASP A 105 9.64 1.04 19.54
N ARG A 106 10.57 0.20 20.01
CA ARG A 106 11.04 0.20 21.42
C ARG A 106 12.55 0.25 21.49
N GLU A 107 13.07 1.22 22.23
CA GLU A 107 14.45 1.20 22.66
C GLU A 107 14.60 0.14 23.78
N ILE A 108 15.47 -0.85 23.54
CA ILE A 108 15.75 -1.92 24.51
C ILE A 108 17.14 -1.64 25.08
N PRO A 109 17.24 -1.03 26.28
CA PRO A 109 18.53 -0.53 26.80
C PRO A 109 19.60 -1.61 26.91
N PHE A 110 19.23 -2.84 27.27
CA PHE A 110 20.19 -3.94 27.43
C PHE A 110 20.75 -4.46 26.10
N VAL A 111 20.15 -4.14 24.94
CA VAL A 111 20.70 -4.56 23.63
C VAL A 111 22.09 -3.97 23.42
N LYS A 112 22.31 -2.73 23.86
CA LYS A 112 23.64 -2.10 23.79
C LYS A 112 24.71 -2.83 24.63
N MET A 113 24.31 -3.48 25.72
CA MET A 113 25.23 -4.21 26.61
C MET A 113 25.69 -5.56 26.05
N VAL A 114 24.87 -6.15 25.14
CA VAL A 114 25.16 -7.46 24.53
C VAL A 114 25.53 -7.35 23.05
N HIS A 115 25.51 -6.14 22.51
CA HIS A 115 25.89 -5.88 21.12
C HIS A 115 27.39 -6.01 20.93
N SER A 116 27.81 -6.76 19.92
CA SER A 116 29.20 -6.85 19.45
C SER A 116 29.32 -6.21 18.09
N GLU A 117 30.03 -5.09 18.00
CA GLU A 117 30.25 -4.40 16.72
C GLU A 117 31.01 -5.28 15.73
N GLU A 118 32.01 -6.03 16.21
CA GLU A 118 32.74 -6.99 15.41
C GLU A 118 31.80 -8.02 14.77
N SER A 119 30.97 -8.68 15.59
CA SER A 119 29.98 -9.65 15.08
C SER A 119 28.99 -9.02 14.10
N ALA A 120 28.58 -7.76 14.33
CA ALA A 120 27.68 -7.04 13.45
C ALA A 120 28.32 -6.73 12.09
N VAL A 121 29.59 -6.35 12.08
CA VAL A 121 30.37 -6.08 10.85
C VAL A 121 30.54 -7.36 10.04
N LEU A 122 30.96 -8.46 10.67
CA LEU A 122 31.12 -9.75 10.00
C LEU A 122 29.81 -10.25 9.41
N THR A 123 28.72 -10.15 10.19
CA THR A 123 27.37 -10.52 9.72
C THR A 123 26.93 -9.70 8.51
N ARG A 124 27.22 -8.38 8.50
CA ARG A 124 26.90 -7.50 7.35
C ARG A 124 27.60 -7.96 6.06
N ALA A 125 28.86 -8.40 6.16
CA ALA A 125 29.59 -8.92 5.01
C ALA A 125 29.01 -10.25 4.49
N GLU A 126 28.78 -11.20 5.38
CA GLU A 126 28.23 -12.52 5.05
C GLU A 126 26.80 -12.43 4.50
N GLN A 127 25.94 -11.63 5.14
CA GLN A 127 24.58 -11.41 4.66
C GLN A 127 24.52 -10.63 3.34
N GLY A 128 25.44 -9.66 3.15
CA GLY A 128 25.58 -8.96 1.87
C GLY A 128 25.84 -9.93 0.71
N PHE A 129 26.65 -10.97 0.94
CA PHE A 129 26.93 -12.02 -0.03
C PHE A 129 25.68 -12.88 -0.32
N VAL A 130 25.03 -13.42 0.71
CA VAL A 130 23.88 -14.33 0.55
C VAL A 130 22.66 -13.62 -0.01
N ALA A 131 22.38 -12.37 0.44
CA ALA A 131 21.26 -11.57 -0.05
C ALA A 131 21.42 -11.23 -1.55
N THR A 132 22.63 -10.92 -2.00
CA THR A 132 22.93 -10.62 -3.41
C THR A 132 22.67 -11.81 -4.32
N LEU A 133 22.88 -13.03 -3.83
CA LEU A 133 22.62 -14.27 -4.57
C LEU A 133 21.17 -14.74 -4.50
N GLY A 134 20.29 -14.01 -3.78
CA GLY A 134 18.91 -14.45 -3.55
C GLY A 134 18.80 -15.72 -2.70
N GLY A 135 19.83 -16.03 -1.90
CA GLY A 135 19.93 -17.23 -1.10
C GLY A 135 19.06 -17.17 0.16
N GLY A 136 18.31 -18.25 0.43
CA GLY A 136 17.57 -18.49 1.67
C GLY A 136 18.10 -19.71 2.43
N CYS A 137 17.45 -20.11 3.53
CA CYS A 137 17.85 -21.26 4.37
C CYS A 137 17.97 -22.59 3.62
N SER A 138 17.36 -22.74 2.45
CA SER A 138 17.42 -23.93 1.59
C SER A 138 18.49 -23.85 0.49
N SER A 139 19.10 -22.67 0.28
CA SER A 139 20.16 -22.48 -0.71
C SER A 139 21.46 -23.12 -0.25
N PRO A 140 22.23 -23.76 -1.15
CA PRO A 140 23.55 -24.32 -0.84
C PRO A 140 24.67 -23.27 -0.75
N THR A 141 24.35 -21.99 -0.72
CA THR A 141 25.32 -20.89 -0.53
C THR A 141 25.94 -20.89 0.86
N ALA A 142 27.18 -20.47 0.96
CA ALA A 142 27.95 -20.36 2.20
C ALA A 142 28.76 -19.05 2.21
N ALA A 143 28.92 -18.45 3.39
CA ALA A 143 29.81 -17.30 3.57
C ALA A 143 30.36 -17.28 5.00
N SER A 144 31.64 -16.93 5.12
CA SER A 144 32.30 -16.72 6.39
C SER A 144 33.25 -15.54 6.30
N ALA A 145 33.14 -14.64 7.26
CA ALA A 145 33.99 -13.46 7.38
C ALA A 145 34.84 -13.53 8.65
N VAL A 146 36.07 -13.02 8.58
CA VAL A 146 36.94 -12.79 9.74
C VAL A 146 37.47 -11.37 9.69
N LEU A 147 37.70 -10.78 10.86
CA LEU A 147 38.31 -9.45 11.00
C LEU A 147 39.76 -9.62 11.40
N GLU A 148 40.67 -9.23 10.55
CA GLU A 148 42.13 -9.30 10.77
C GLU A 148 42.76 -7.93 10.49
N ASN A 149 43.43 -7.35 11.46
CA ASN A 149 44.10 -6.05 11.33
C ASN A 149 43.20 -4.91 10.82
N GLY A 150 41.93 -4.88 11.24
CA GLY A 150 40.94 -3.87 10.81
C GLY A 150 40.32 -4.11 9.43
N LYS A 151 40.71 -5.17 8.74
CA LYS A 151 40.17 -5.57 7.44
C LYS A 151 39.31 -6.82 7.56
N ILE A 152 38.25 -6.86 6.76
CA ILE A 152 37.41 -8.06 6.60
C ILE A 152 38.03 -8.92 5.50
N LYS A 153 38.21 -10.21 5.82
CA LYS A 153 38.46 -11.24 4.83
C LYS A 153 37.21 -12.13 4.74
N LEU A 154 36.49 -12.01 3.64
CA LEU A 154 35.26 -12.74 3.37
C LEU A 154 35.52 -13.86 2.39
N ARG A 155 35.09 -15.10 2.73
CA ARG A 155 35.15 -16.27 1.87
C ARG A 155 33.70 -16.70 1.57
N GLY A 156 33.39 -16.99 0.29
CA GLY A 156 32.04 -17.36 -0.15
C GLY A 156 32.05 -18.59 -1.05
N LEU A 157 30.94 -19.33 -1.01
CA LEU A 157 30.60 -20.43 -1.91
C LEU A 157 29.31 -20.12 -2.62
N TYR A 158 29.33 -20.16 -3.94
CA TYR A 158 28.18 -20.09 -4.82
C TYR A 158 27.96 -21.41 -5.55
N TYR A 159 26.72 -21.86 -5.60
CA TYR A 159 26.31 -23.05 -6.35
C TYR A 159 25.33 -22.64 -7.45
N LYS A 160 25.66 -22.95 -8.69
CA LYS A 160 24.81 -22.67 -9.84
C LYS A 160 23.88 -23.87 -10.09
N GLU A 161 22.60 -23.71 -9.76
CA GLU A 161 21.63 -24.80 -9.80
C GLU A 161 21.44 -25.39 -11.22
N GLU A 162 21.52 -24.56 -12.27
CA GLU A 162 21.32 -25.00 -13.65
C GLU A 162 22.43 -25.91 -14.17
N THR A 163 23.64 -25.77 -13.65
CA THR A 163 24.82 -26.52 -14.13
C THR A 163 25.44 -27.45 -13.10
N GLY A 164 25.06 -27.35 -11.83
CA GLY A 164 25.73 -28.04 -10.72
C GLY A 164 27.12 -27.54 -10.38
N GLU A 165 27.53 -26.40 -10.95
CA GLU A 165 28.86 -25.81 -10.77
C GLU A 165 29.00 -25.16 -9.40
N VAL A 166 30.09 -25.49 -8.69
CA VAL A 166 30.49 -24.87 -7.41
C VAL A 166 31.62 -23.89 -7.64
N ARG A 167 31.43 -22.65 -7.25
CA ARG A 167 32.48 -21.61 -7.27
C ARG A 167 32.77 -21.13 -5.86
N ILE A 168 34.04 -21.08 -5.51
CA ILE A 168 34.55 -20.59 -4.21
C ILE A 168 35.49 -19.43 -4.48
N GLY A 169 35.42 -18.38 -3.68
CA GLY A 169 36.34 -17.24 -3.77
C GLY A 169 36.45 -16.49 -2.46
N SER A 170 37.34 -15.53 -2.43
CA SER A 170 37.55 -14.67 -1.28
C SER A 170 37.80 -13.23 -1.72
N ILE A 171 37.42 -12.26 -0.85
CA ILE A 171 37.68 -10.84 -1.02
C ILE A 171 38.13 -10.25 0.31
N GLU A 172 38.99 -9.23 0.25
CA GLU A 172 39.48 -8.50 1.42
C GLU A 172 39.22 -7.00 1.25
N GLY A 173 38.88 -6.32 2.35
CA GLY A 173 38.68 -4.87 2.35
C GLY A 173 38.35 -4.29 3.71
N GLU A 174 38.10 -2.98 3.75
CA GLU A 174 37.84 -2.22 4.98
C GLU A 174 36.52 -2.59 5.64
N ALA A 175 36.47 -2.61 6.96
CA ALA A 175 35.31 -3.00 7.77
C ALA A 175 34.09 -2.14 7.51
N GLU A 176 34.25 -0.84 7.22
CA GLU A 176 33.17 0.10 6.89
C GLU A 176 32.42 -0.29 5.62
N LYS A 177 33.05 -1.04 4.73
CA LYS A 177 32.50 -1.51 3.45
C LYS A 177 32.00 -2.96 3.49
N ALA A 178 31.74 -3.50 4.68
CA ALA A 178 31.40 -4.91 4.89
C ALA A 178 30.32 -5.43 3.93
N ALA A 179 29.17 -4.78 3.86
CA ALA A 179 28.07 -5.20 2.98
C ALA A 179 28.43 -5.09 1.48
N GLU A 180 29.25 -4.10 1.10
CA GLU A 180 29.74 -3.92 -0.27
C GLU A 180 30.69 -5.05 -0.67
N LEU A 181 31.57 -5.47 0.24
CA LEU A 181 32.46 -6.62 0.01
C LEU A 181 31.66 -7.89 -0.22
N GLY A 182 30.61 -8.14 0.57
CA GLY A 182 29.73 -9.26 0.35
C GLY A 182 29.09 -9.27 -1.04
N ARG A 183 28.60 -8.12 -1.47
CA ARG A 183 28.03 -7.96 -2.83
C ARG A 183 29.05 -8.21 -3.92
N LYS A 184 30.24 -7.58 -3.83
CA LYS A 184 31.31 -7.75 -4.83
C LYS A 184 31.73 -9.21 -4.99
N LEU A 185 31.89 -9.94 -3.89
CA LEU A 185 32.24 -11.36 -3.95
C LEU A 185 31.11 -12.19 -4.60
N ALA A 186 29.85 -11.87 -4.29
CA ALA A 186 28.70 -12.53 -4.90
C ALA A 186 28.66 -12.31 -6.43
N GLU A 187 28.93 -11.09 -6.89
CA GLU A 187 29.03 -10.74 -8.31
C GLU A 187 30.14 -11.54 -9.00
N GLN A 188 31.32 -11.56 -8.40
CA GLN A 188 32.47 -12.29 -8.95
C GLN A 188 32.19 -13.78 -9.11
N LEU A 189 31.52 -14.39 -8.13
CA LEU A 189 31.26 -15.83 -8.16
C LEU A 189 30.06 -16.20 -9.01
N SER A 190 28.99 -15.38 -9.02
CA SER A 190 27.79 -15.67 -9.82
C SER A 190 27.94 -15.30 -11.28
N GLY A 191 28.83 -14.38 -11.61
CA GLY A 191 28.92 -13.77 -12.95
C GLY A 191 27.71 -12.92 -13.33
N LYS A 192 26.82 -12.65 -12.36
CA LYS A 192 25.68 -11.73 -12.51
C LYS A 192 26.03 -10.42 -11.82
N PRO A 193 25.72 -9.26 -12.41
CA PRO A 193 25.84 -8.01 -11.68
C PRO A 193 24.91 -8.07 -10.46
N ALA A 194 25.33 -7.48 -9.34
CA ALA A 194 24.50 -7.42 -8.14
C ALA A 194 23.14 -6.86 -8.50
N MET A 195 22.10 -7.31 -7.79
CA MET A 195 20.89 -6.52 -7.70
C MET A 195 21.28 -5.13 -7.19
N SER A 196 21.15 -4.14 -8.06
CA SER A 196 21.58 -2.76 -7.80
C SER A 196 21.03 -2.29 -6.45
N PRO A 197 21.81 -1.55 -5.64
CA PRO A 197 21.28 -0.81 -4.52
C PRO A 197 20.28 0.27 -4.96
N LEU A 198 20.18 0.49 -6.27
CA LEU A 198 19.20 1.37 -6.87
C LEU A 198 17.78 0.85 -6.63
N GLY A 199 16.90 1.77 -6.27
CA GLY A 199 15.47 1.48 -6.19
C GLY A 199 14.91 0.99 -7.51
N LYS A 200 13.82 0.26 -7.47
CA LYS A 200 13.09 -0.18 -8.66
C LYS A 200 12.02 0.85 -9.02
N VAL A 201 11.99 1.26 -10.29
CA VAL A 201 10.99 2.21 -10.83
C VAL A 201 9.86 1.44 -11.48
N TYR A 202 8.62 1.77 -11.10
CA TYR A 202 7.41 1.23 -11.69
C TYR A 202 6.70 2.32 -12.50
N LEU A 203 6.62 2.14 -13.83
CA LEU A 203 5.87 3.03 -14.72
C LEU A 203 4.41 2.56 -14.73
N ILE A 204 3.55 3.25 -13.99
CA ILE A 204 2.17 2.80 -13.74
C ILE A 204 1.18 3.74 -14.42
N GLY A 205 0.25 3.16 -15.21
CA GLY A 205 -0.89 3.88 -15.75
C GLY A 205 -2.00 4.00 -14.72
N SER A 206 -2.41 5.24 -14.41
CA SER A 206 -3.50 5.52 -13.47
C SER A 206 -4.90 5.37 -14.07
N GLY A 207 -5.00 5.07 -15.37
CA GLY A 207 -6.28 5.07 -16.05
C GLY A 207 -6.74 6.50 -16.44
N PRO A 208 -7.97 6.63 -16.93
CA PRO A 208 -8.50 7.87 -17.52
C PRO A 208 -9.05 8.88 -16.50
N GLY A 209 -9.10 8.56 -15.21
CA GLY A 209 -9.62 9.43 -14.14
C GLY A 209 -10.47 8.73 -13.10
N ASP A 210 -11.35 7.81 -13.51
CA ASP A 210 -12.12 6.98 -12.57
C ASP A 210 -11.19 6.01 -11.84
N ALA A 211 -11.17 6.08 -10.50
CA ALA A 211 -10.34 5.21 -9.65
C ALA A 211 -10.71 3.73 -9.78
N GLY A 212 -11.96 3.41 -10.12
CA GLY A 212 -12.41 2.03 -10.39
C GLY A 212 -11.73 1.39 -11.61
N LEU A 213 -11.10 2.20 -12.46
CA LEU A 213 -10.32 1.73 -13.62
C LEU A 213 -8.81 1.62 -13.33
N PHE A 214 -8.39 1.84 -12.11
CA PHE A 214 -7.00 1.63 -11.70
C PHE A 214 -6.74 0.14 -11.51
N THR A 215 -5.64 -0.36 -12.06
CA THR A 215 -5.34 -1.79 -11.99
C THR A 215 -4.99 -2.23 -10.57
N LEU A 216 -5.36 -3.47 -10.19
CA LEU A 216 -5.01 -4.04 -8.87
C LEU A 216 -3.50 -3.99 -8.62
N ARG A 217 -2.71 -4.36 -9.65
CA ARG A 217 -1.24 -4.31 -9.54
C ARG A 217 -0.72 -2.89 -9.34
N GLY A 218 -1.31 -1.91 -10.01
CA GLY A 218 -0.98 -0.50 -9.82
C GLY A 218 -1.25 -0.05 -8.39
N ARG A 219 -2.38 -0.45 -7.81
CA ARG A 219 -2.77 -0.14 -6.44
C ARG A 219 -1.83 -0.75 -5.41
N GLU A 220 -1.52 -2.06 -5.53
CA GLU A 220 -0.57 -2.74 -4.66
C GLU A 220 0.79 -2.04 -4.59
N LEU A 221 1.31 -1.64 -5.75
CA LEU A 221 2.60 -0.96 -5.86
C LEU A 221 2.55 0.47 -5.33
N LEU A 222 1.43 1.17 -5.52
CA LEU A 222 1.23 2.52 -5.01
C LEU A 222 1.22 2.53 -3.46
N GLU A 223 0.58 1.54 -2.85
CA GLU A 223 0.51 1.37 -1.39
C GLU A 223 1.89 1.02 -0.76
N GLN A 224 2.80 0.43 -1.54
CA GLN A 224 4.14 0.05 -1.12
C GLN A 224 5.22 1.07 -1.52
N ALA A 225 4.84 2.19 -2.12
CA ALA A 225 5.78 3.14 -2.68
C ALA A 225 6.51 3.97 -1.61
N ASP A 226 7.84 4.07 -1.73
CA ASP A 226 8.67 5.01 -0.96
C ASP A 226 8.66 6.41 -1.57
N ALA A 227 8.49 6.49 -2.90
CA ALA A 227 8.32 7.75 -3.62
C ALA A 227 7.35 7.59 -4.80
N VAL A 228 6.50 8.62 -5.02
CA VAL A 228 5.58 8.71 -6.17
C VAL A 228 5.85 9.98 -6.93
N VAL A 229 6.23 9.83 -8.21
CA VAL A 229 6.40 10.92 -9.17
C VAL A 229 5.18 10.91 -10.09
N TYR A 230 4.35 11.97 -10.06
CA TYR A 230 3.06 11.98 -10.76
C TYR A 230 2.84 13.26 -11.56
N ASP A 231 2.01 13.14 -12.62
CA ASP A 231 1.58 14.28 -13.44
C ASP A 231 0.12 14.67 -13.16
N ALA A 232 -0.31 15.80 -13.73
CA ALA A 232 -1.65 16.36 -13.52
C ALA A 232 -2.80 15.46 -14.05
N LEU A 233 -2.51 14.50 -14.92
CA LEU A 233 -3.51 13.56 -15.47
C LEU A 233 -3.62 12.25 -14.69
N ALA A 234 -2.89 12.12 -13.58
CA ALA A 234 -2.91 10.89 -12.77
C ALA A 234 -4.26 10.60 -12.08
N GLY A 235 -5.20 11.56 -12.10
CA GLY A 235 -6.53 11.43 -11.51
C GLY A 235 -6.54 11.72 -9.99
N ASP A 236 -7.36 12.71 -9.58
CA ASP A 236 -7.41 13.17 -8.18
C ASP A 236 -7.76 12.02 -7.21
N ALA A 237 -8.67 11.13 -7.58
CA ALA A 237 -9.08 10.01 -6.75
C ALA A 237 -7.94 9.01 -6.49
N VAL A 238 -7.10 8.72 -7.49
CA VAL A 238 -5.92 7.83 -7.35
C VAL A 238 -4.84 8.49 -6.50
N LEU A 239 -4.64 9.80 -6.63
CA LEU A 239 -3.70 10.56 -5.79
C LEU A 239 -4.06 10.50 -4.31
N GLY A 240 -5.36 10.44 -3.97
CA GLY A 240 -5.83 10.23 -2.60
C GLY A 240 -5.43 8.89 -1.98
N TRP A 241 -5.03 7.91 -2.79
CA TRP A 241 -4.58 6.61 -2.30
C TRP A 241 -3.09 6.53 -1.97
N ILE A 242 -2.30 7.57 -2.32
CA ILE A 242 -0.87 7.61 -1.97
C ILE A 242 -0.74 7.66 -0.43
N PRO A 243 0.03 6.74 0.19
CA PRO A 243 0.23 6.73 1.64
C PRO A 243 0.88 8.04 2.15
N GLU A 244 0.61 8.40 3.39
CA GLU A 244 1.15 9.64 3.99
C GLU A 244 2.68 9.64 4.07
N HIS A 245 3.27 8.49 4.42
CA HIS A 245 4.73 8.33 4.55
C HIS A 245 5.47 8.38 3.21
N THR A 246 4.76 8.29 2.08
CA THR A 246 5.36 8.27 0.74
C THR A 246 5.77 9.66 0.31
N ARG A 247 6.99 9.84 -0.21
CA ARG A 247 7.43 11.10 -0.81
C ARG A 247 6.66 11.37 -2.11
N LYS A 248 6.01 12.53 -2.19
CA LYS A 248 5.13 12.93 -3.30
C LYS A 248 5.82 14.01 -4.13
N ILE A 249 6.01 13.75 -5.42
CA ILE A 249 6.74 14.64 -6.34
C ILE A 249 5.83 14.96 -7.53
N ASP A 250 5.23 16.14 -7.51
CA ASP A 250 4.40 16.65 -8.61
C ASP A 250 5.30 17.17 -9.75
N VAL A 251 5.13 16.63 -10.94
CA VAL A 251 5.83 17.04 -12.17
C VAL A 251 4.85 17.56 -13.22
N GLY A 252 3.56 17.62 -12.91
CA GLY A 252 2.48 18.02 -13.82
C GLY A 252 2.38 19.53 -14.04
N LYS A 253 1.62 19.92 -15.06
CA LYS A 253 1.19 21.30 -15.30
C LYS A 253 0.02 21.61 -14.38
N ARG A 254 0.17 22.59 -13.46
CA ARG A 254 -0.96 23.23 -12.79
C ARG A 254 -0.97 24.73 -13.07
N SER A 255 -2.14 25.36 -12.90
CA SER A 255 -2.29 26.79 -13.09
C SER A 255 -1.27 27.55 -12.24
N GLY A 256 -0.41 28.36 -12.87
CA GLY A 256 0.63 29.15 -12.21
C GLY A 256 1.98 28.48 -11.99
N ARG A 257 2.17 27.19 -12.34
CA ARG A 257 3.49 26.51 -12.29
C ARG A 257 3.88 25.98 -13.67
N HIS A 258 5.15 26.20 -14.07
CA HIS A 258 5.69 25.59 -15.29
C HIS A 258 5.78 24.07 -15.12
N SER A 259 5.27 23.32 -16.14
CA SER A 259 5.54 21.87 -16.16
C SER A 259 7.04 21.64 -16.26
N LYS A 260 7.51 20.63 -15.52
CA LYS A 260 8.90 20.18 -15.66
C LYS A 260 9.10 19.63 -17.08
N LYS A 261 10.25 19.91 -17.67
CA LYS A 261 10.64 19.31 -18.93
C LYS A 261 10.86 17.81 -18.77
N GLN A 262 10.75 17.04 -19.84
CA GLN A 262 10.93 15.58 -19.76
C GLN A 262 12.31 15.20 -19.20
N GLU A 263 13.34 15.97 -19.58
CA GLU A 263 14.70 15.78 -19.08
C GLU A 263 14.76 15.93 -17.56
N GLU A 264 14.06 16.91 -16.98
CA GLU A 264 13.98 17.11 -15.53
C GLU A 264 13.24 15.96 -14.82
N ILE A 265 12.21 15.39 -15.48
CA ILE A 265 11.49 14.22 -14.94
C ILE A 265 12.40 13.00 -14.92
N LEU A 266 13.19 12.78 -15.97
CA LEU A 266 14.15 11.68 -16.05
C LEU A 266 15.23 11.79 -14.96
N GLU A 267 15.74 12.99 -14.71
CA GLU A 267 16.70 13.26 -13.64
C GLU A 267 16.09 12.97 -12.24
N ILE A 268 14.84 13.40 -12.00
CA ILE A 268 14.13 13.09 -10.77
C ILE A 268 14.01 11.58 -10.54
N LEU A 269 13.62 10.82 -11.59
CA LEU A 269 13.53 9.37 -11.49
C LEU A 269 14.88 8.73 -11.18
N LEU A 270 15.96 9.24 -11.76
CA LEU A 270 17.33 8.79 -11.49
C LEU A 270 17.74 9.08 -10.03
N GLU A 271 17.46 10.29 -9.54
CA GLU A 271 17.78 10.69 -8.17
C GLU A 271 17.01 9.87 -7.14
N GLU A 272 15.71 9.66 -7.36
CA GLU A 272 14.90 8.82 -6.46
C GLU A 272 15.37 7.36 -6.49
N ALA A 273 15.68 6.82 -7.68
CA ALA A 273 16.22 5.47 -7.80
C ALA A 273 17.55 5.28 -7.06
N LYS A 274 18.42 6.30 -7.04
CA LYS A 274 19.69 6.26 -6.28
C LYS A 274 19.48 6.16 -4.76
N LYS A 275 18.34 6.66 -4.24
CA LYS A 275 17.99 6.56 -2.82
C LYS A 275 17.56 5.15 -2.40
N GLY A 276 17.27 4.28 -3.38
CA GLY A 276 16.74 2.92 -3.14
C GLY A 276 15.23 2.87 -2.93
N GLY A 277 14.70 1.65 -2.72
CA GLY A 277 13.28 1.44 -2.45
C GLY A 277 12.40 1.30 -3.69
N THR A 278 11.08 1.43 -3.49
CA THR A 278 10.04 1.34 -4.51
C THR A 278 9.64 2.72 -5.00
N ILE A 279 9.93 3.03 -6.25
CA ILE A 279 9.60 4.31 -6.87
C ILE A 279 8.46 4.10 -7.87
N VAL A 280 7.37 4.82 -7.71
CA VAL A 280 6.24 4.79 -8.64
C VAL A 280 6.25 6.04 -9.50
N ARG A 281 6.31 5.87 -10.82
CA ARG A 281 6.00 6.90 -11.81
C ARG A 281 4.55 6.73 -12.23
N LEU A 282 3.65 7.54 -11.71
CA LEU A 282 2.21 7.49 -11.97
C LEU A 282 1.85 8.40 -13.13
N LYS A 283 1.22 7.85 -14.17
CA LYS A 283 0.92 8.53 -15.44
C LYS A 283 -0.56 8.38 -15.79
N GLY A 284 -1.19 9.43 -16.28
CA GLY A 284 -2.57 9.36 -16.78
C GLY A 284 -2.72 8.38 -17.93
N GLY A 285 -3.84 7.64 -17.99
CA GLY A 285 -4.09 6.62 -19.00
C GLY A 285 -3.14 5.43 -18.90
N ASP A 286 -2.48 5.10 -20.00
CA ASP A 286 -1.46 4.05 -20.12
C ASP A 286 -0.07 4.68 -20.36
N PRO A 287 1.00 4.21 -19.71
CA PRO A 287 2.34 4.79 -19.85
C PRO A 287 2.87 4.80 -21.28
N PHE A 288 2.52 3.80 -22.08
CA PHE A 288 3.04 3.59 -23.44
C PHE A 288 2.12 4.10 -24.55
N VAL A 289 0.90 4.58 -24.21
CA VAL A 289 -0.02 5.18 -25.17
C VAL A 289 0.06 6.71 -25.08
N PHE A 290 0.92 7.31 -25.87
CA PHE A 290 1.21 8.77 -25.90
C PHE A 290 1.63 9.37 -24.55
N GLY A 291 2.02 8.53 -23.62
CA GLY A 291 2.45 8.91 -22.28
C GLY A 291 3.96 9.12 -22.14
N ARG A 292 4.75 8.99 -23.22
CA ARG A 292 6.22 9.08 -23.21
C ARG A 292 6.91 8.05 -22.31
N GLY A 293 6.20 7.01 -21.87
CA GLY A 293 6.76 5.96 -21.01
C GLY A 293 7.91 5.17 -21.68
N GLY A 294 7.90 5.10 -23.03
CA GLY A 294 9.02 4.52 -23.80
C GLY A 294 10.33 5.27 -23.56
N GLU A 295 10.31 6.60 -23.62
CA GLU A 295 11.49 7.45 -23.37
C GLU A 295 11.99 7.27 -21.91
N GLU A 296 11.05 7.20 -20.94
CA GLU A 296 11.38 6.94 -19.54
C GLU A 296 12.01 5.55 -19.36
N ALA A 297 11.47 4.51 -19.99
CA ALA A 297 12.00 3.14 -19.95
C ALA A 297 13.39 3.03 -20.61
N GLU A 298 13.62 3.67 -21.76
CA GLU A 298 14.92 3.72 -22.42
C GLU A 298 15.97 4.40 -21.54
N PHE A 299 15.61 5.53 -20.91
CA PHE A 299 16.49 6.25 -19.99
C PHE A 299 16.86 5.38 -18.76
N LEU A 300 15.86 4.75 -18.11
CA LEU A 300 16.09 3.86 -16.97
C LEU A 300 17.00 2.69 -17.37
N LYS A 301 16.76 2.08 -18.52
CA LYS A 301 17.58 0.99 -19.05
C LYS A 301 19.02 1.42 -19.26
N LYS A 302 19.23 2.60 -19.88
CA LYS A 302 20.57 3.18 -20.12
C LYS A 302 21.34 3.40 -18.83
N HIS A 303 20.66 3.79 -17.74
CA HIS A 303 21.26 4.03 -16.43
C HIS A 303 21.26 2.80 -15.52
N GLN A 304 20.94 1.61 -16.06
CA GLN A 304 20.93 0.34 -15.35
C GLN A 304 19.97 0.33 -14.13
N ILE A 305 18.92 1.16 -14.16
CA ILE A 305 17.89 1.20 -13.12
C ILE A 305 16.88 0.08 -13.41
N PRO A 306 16.60 -0.80 -12.44
CA PRO A 306 15.55 -1.80 -12.57
C PRO A 306 14.20 -1.12 -12.73
N PHE A 307 13.40 -1.52 -13.72
CA PHE A 307 12.05 -1.00 -13.87
C PHE A 307 11.05 -2.07 -14.31
N GLU A 308 9.78 -1.76 -14.11
CA GLU A 308 8.64 -2.56 -14.56
C GLU A 308 7.56 -1.62 -15.09
N VAL A 309 6.85 -2.05 -16.14
CA VAL A 309 5.72 -1.31 -16.68
C VAL A 309 4.44 -1.99 -16.25
N VAL A 310 3.55 -1.22 -15.63
CA VAL A 310 2.20 -1.66 -15.27
C VAL A 310 1.22 -0.91 -16.15
N PRO A 311 0.63 -1.56 -17.16
CA PRO A 311 -0.33 -0.92 -18.05
C PRO A 311 -1.51 -0.31 -17.30
N GLY A 312 -2.05 0.77 -17.85
CA GLY A 312 -3.29 1.39 -17.42
C GLY A 312 -4.35 1.36 -18.51
N ILE A 313 -5.61 1.64 -18.15
CA ILE A 313 -6.68 1.75 -19.13
C ILE A 313 -6.49 3.06 -19.91
N SER A 314 -6.19 2.95 -21.20
CA SER A 314 -6.02 4.14 -22.06
C SER A 314 -7.32 4.92 -22.19
N SER A 315 -7.23 6.26 -22.14
CA SER A 315 -8.35 7.15 -22.39
C SER A 315 -8.98 6.93 -23.77
N SER A 316 -8.22 6.46 -24.76
CA SER A 316 -8.74 6.14 -26.10
C SER A 316 -9.77 5.01 -26.10
N LEU A 317 -9.80 4.15 -25.09
CA LEU A 317 -10.77 3.07 -24.93
C LEU A 317 -11.84 3.41 -23.91
N ALA A 318 -11.41 3.87 -22.72
CA ALA A 318 -12.32 4.08 -21.61
C ALA A 318 -13.24 5.29 -21.82
N VAL A 319 -12.73 6.41 -22.36
CA VAL A 319 -13.55 7.61 -22.52
C VAL A 319 -14.69 7.38 -23.50
N PRO A 320 -14.51 6.84 -24.72
CA PRO A 320 -15.63 6.48 -25.58
C PRO A 320 -16.64 5.55 -24.91
N ALA A 321 -16.18 4.52 -24.19
CA ALA A 321 -17.05 3.58 -23.49
C ALA A 321 -17.95 4.26 -22.44
N TYR A 322 -17.43 5.26 -21.73
CA TYR A 322 -18.19 6.04 -20.73
C TYR A 322 -19.23 6.97 -21.35
N PHE A 323 -19.13 7.22 -22.65
CA PHE A 323 -20.14 7.94 -23.43
C PHE A 323 -21.00 7.01 -24.30
N GLY A 324 -21.02 5.70 -24.04
CA GLY A 324 -21.80 4.75 -24.83
C GLY A 324 -21.31 4.59 -26.28
N ILE A 325 -20.04 4.91 -26.57
CA ILE A 325 -19.46 4.76 -27.92
C ILE A 325 -18.50 3.57 -27.93
N PRO A 326 -18.91 2.39 -28.43
CA PRO A 326 -18.00 1.27 -28.60
C PRO A 326 -17.01 1.58 -29.75
N VAL A 327 -15.70 1.50 -29.48
CA VAL A 327 -14.68 1.82 -30.50
C VAL A 327 -14.65 0.83 -31.68
N THR A 328 -15.26 -0.35 -31.52
CA THR A 328 -15.52 -1.34 -32.58
C THR A 328 -16.96 -1.85 -32.45
N HIS A 329 -17.59 -2.13 -33.58
CA HIS A 329 -18.94 -2.69 -33.63
C HIS A 329 -19.13 -3.52 -34.89
N ARG A 330 -19.72 -4.74 -34.76
CA ARG A 330 -19.97 -5.61 -35.89
C ARG A 330 -20.91 -4.89 -36.92
N GLY A 331 -20.44 -4.73 -38.13
CA GLY A 331 -21.17 -4.07 -39.20
C GLY A 331 -20.99 -2.55 -39.32
N LEU A 332 -20.36 -1.89 -38.33
CA LEU A 332 -20.05 -0.45 -38.37
C LEU A 332 -18.55 -0.17 -38.40
N ALA A 333 -17.78 -0.80 -37.52
CA ALA A 333 -16.35 -0.57 -37.39
C ALA A 333 -15.61 -1.86 -37.03
N GLY A 334 -14.88 -2.44 -37.99
CA GLY A 334 -14.04 -3.63 -37.81
C GLY A 334 -12.65 -3.31 -37.27
N SER A 335 -12.28 -2.03 -37.23
CA SER A 335 -11.00 -1.55 -36.69
C SER A 335 -11.16 -0.20 -36.02
N PHE A 336 -10.18 0.16 -35.19
CA PHE A 336 -10.05 1.52 -34.68
C PHE A 336 -8.58 1.95 -34.69
N HIS A 337 -8.36 3.26 -34.81
CA HIS A 337 -7.03 3.84 -34.95
C HIS A 337 -6.86 4.95 -33.92
N VAL A 338 -5.82 4.84 -33.09
CA VAL A 338 -5.51 5.85 -32.08
C VAL A 338 -4.35 6.71 -32.55
N ILE A 339 -4.60 8.00 -32.68
CA ILE A 339 -3.73 8.94 -33.39
C ILE A 339 -3.50 10.16 -32.46
N THR A 340 -2.27 10.70 -32.46
CA THR A 340 -2.03 12.00 -31.83
C THR A 340 -2.39 13.14 -32.76
N GLY A 341 -3.22 14.05 -32.27
CA GLY A 341 -3.54 15.31 -32.99
C GLY A 341 -2.44 16.36 -32.84
N HIS A 342 -1.52 16.21 -31.90
CA HIS A 342 -0.35 17.08 -31.72
C HIS A 342 0.90 16.37 -32.20
N ARG A 343 1.65 17.00 -33.10
CA ARG A 343 2.88 16.44 -33.68
C ARG A 343 4.06 17.33 -33.38
N MET A 344 5.18 16.69 -33.14
CA MET A 344 6.45 17.40 -33.04
C MET A 344 6.92 17.90 -34.41
N GLU A 345 7.66 19.00 -34.44
CA GLU A 345 8.33 19.51 -35.62
C GLU A 345 9.26 18.42 -36.21
N GLY A 346 9.21 18.24 -37.52
CA GLY A 346 10.00 17.20 -38.23
C GLY A 346 9.29 15.83 -38.39
N MET A 347 8.14 15.58 -37.76
CA MET A 347 7.37 14.36 -38.04
C MET A 347 6.59 14.45 -39.35
N PRO A 348 6.44 13.33 -40.10
CA PRO A 348 5.63 13.31 -41.35
C PRO A 348 4.21 13.81 -41.10
N ALA A 349 3.61 14.52 -42.06
CA ALA A 349 2.20 14.94 -41.98
C ALA A 349 1.26 13.72 -41.85
N LEU A 350 0.05 13.94 -41.31
CA LEU A 350 -0.99 12.90 -41.30
C LEU A 350 -1.35 12.58 -42.73
N ASP A 351 -1.32 11.30 -43.08
CA ASP A 351 -1.83 10.80 -44.35
C ASP A 351 -3.35 10.61 -44.22
N PHE A 352 -4.09 11.68 -44.50
CA PHE A 352 -5.55 11.68 -44.41
C PHE A 352 -6.19 10.75 -45.44
N GLU A 353 -5.56 10.57 -46.63
CA GLU A 353 -6.06 9.63 -47.62
C GLU A 353 -5.97 8.19 -47.14
N ALA A 354 -4.86 7.82 -46.52
CA ALA A 354 -4.72 6.50 -45.91
C ALA A 354 -5.73 6.29 -44.79
N LEU A 355 -5.93 7.27 -43.92
CA LEU A 355 -6.89 7.20 -42.80
C LEU A 355 -8.34 7.07 -43.32
N ALA A 356 -8.71 7.83 -44.34
CA ALA A 356 -10.05 7.76 -44.94
C ALA A 356 -10.28 6.39 -45.62
N ARG A 357 -9.26 5.80 -46.27
CA ARG A 357 -9.35 4.49 -46.93
C ARG A 357 -9.43 3.31 -45.97
N VAL A 358 -8.68 3.37 -44.87
CA VAL A 358 -8.66 2.25 -43.86
C VAL A 358 -10.04 2.11 -43.21
N GLY A 359 -10.74 3.21 -43.03
CA GLY A 359 -12.07 3.20 -42.42
C GLY A 359 -12.00 2.84 -40.90
N GLY A 360 -13.14 2.38 -40.37
CA GLY A 360 -13.26 2.09 -38.93
C GLY A 360 -13.43 3.35 -38.08
N THR A 361 -13.05 3.29 -36.82
CA THR A 361 -13.17 4.41 -35.88
C THR A 361 -11.83 5.13 -35.77
N LEU A 362 -11.81 6.43 -35.97
CA LEU A 362 -10.64 7.28 -35.77
C LEU A 362 -10.73 8.00 -34.43
N ILE A 363 -9.71 7.83 -33.59
CA ILE A 363 -9.64 8.41 -32.25
C ILE A 363 -8.41 9.29 -32.14
N PHE A 364 -8.62 10.59 -32.05
CA PHE A 364 -7.52 11.56 -31.96
C PHE A 364 -7.38 12.06 -30.54
N LEU A 365 -6.23 11.80 -29.94
CA LEU A 365 -5.82 12.36 -28.66
C LEU A 365 -5.08 13.70 -28.86
N MET A 366 -5.12 14.60 -27.85
CA MET A 366 -4.47 15.93 -27.92
C MET A 366 -4.84 16.73 -29.19
N SER A 367 -6.09 16.66 -29.61
CA SER A 367 -6.53 17.13 -30.94
C SER A 367 -7.35 18.41 -30.94
N VAL A 368 -7.77 18.95 -29.77
CA VAL A 368 -8.72 20.07 -29.71
C VAL A 368 -8.29 21.26 -30.58
N ALA A 369 -7.06 21.72 -30.46
CA ALA A 369 -6.54 22.84 -31.25
C ALA A 369 -6.42 22.55 -32.76
N ASN A 370 -6.23 21.28 -33.12
CA ASN A 370 -6.01 20.85 -34.49
C ASN A 370 -7.26 20.20 -35.13
N ALA A 371 -8.37 20.17 -34.42
CA ALA A 371 -9.60 19.52 -34.90
C ALA A 371 -10.12 20.10 -36.25
N PRO A 372 -10.13 21.43 -36.47
CA PRO A 372 -10.53 21.96 -37.79
C PRO A 372 -9.70 21.39 -38.94
N ARG A 373 -8.37 21.36 -38.77
CA ARG A 373 -7.45 20.81 -39.79
C ARG A 373 -7.63 19.30 -39.99
N ILE A 374 -7.91 18.56 -38.90
CA ILE A 374 -8.14 17.11 -38.98
C ILE A 374 -9.43 16.85 -39.76
N CYS A 375 -10.52 17.54 -39.44
CA CYS A 375 -11.80 17.35 -40.10
C CYS A 375 -11.70 17.75 -41.59
N GLU A 376 -11.13 18.92 -41.89
CA GLU A 376 -10.89 19.39 -43.29
C GLU A 376 -10.04 18.39 -44.09
N GLY A 377 -8.94 17.89 -43.47
CA GLY A 377 -8.06 16.91 -44.14
C GLY A 377 -8.79 15.60 -44.50
N LEU A 378 -9.64 15.10 -43.61
CA LEU A 378 -10.44 13.89 -43.83
C LEU A 378 -11.55 14.12 -44.88
N LEU A 379 -12.20 15.30 -44.89
CA LEU A 379 -13.16 15.68 -45.91
C LEU A 379 -12.52 15.75 -47.27
N ASN A 380 -11.37 16.42 -47.40
CA ASN A 380 -10.60 16.51 -48.63
C ASN A 380 -10.10 15.15 -49.12
N ALA A 381 -9.87 14.20 -48.21
CA ALA A 381 -9.54 12.81 -48.51
C ALA A 381 -10.75 11.94 -48.87
N GLY A 382 -11.93 12.52 -48.99
CA GLY A 382 -13.15 11.86 -49.47
C GLY A 382 -14.00 11.17 -48.39
N MET A 383 -13.78 11.42 -47.10
CA MET A 383 -14.74 11.01 -46.09
C MET A 383 -16.05 11.78 -46.23
N LYS A 384 -17.17 11.10 -45.94
CA LYS A 384 -18.51 11.71 -46.09
C LYS A 384 -18.70 12.82 -45.05
N PRO A 385 -19.23 13.99 -45.46
CA PRO A 385 -19.49 15.11 -44.55
C PRO A 385 -20.41 14.77 -43.40
N GLU A 386 -21.33 13.83 -43.59
CA GLU A 386 -22.33 13.37 -42.63
C GLU A 386 -21.77 12.34 -41.64
N THR A 387 -20.52 11.88 -41.81
CA THR A 387 -19.91 10.92 -40.91
C THR A 387 -20.06 11.39 -39.46
N PRO A 388 -20.64 10.58 -38.54
CA PRO A 388 -20.81 10.95 -37.15
C PRO A 388 -19.47 11.20 -36.48
N ALA A 389 -19.41 12.26 -35.67
CA ALA A 389 -18.20 12.62 -34.94
C ALA A 389 -18.54 13.26 -33.58
N ALA A 390 -17.63 13.15 -32.62
CA ALA A 390 -17.85 13.70 -31.29
C ALA A 390 -16.55 14.20 -30.65
N PHE A 391 -16.66 15.27 -29.85
CA PHE A 391 -15.69 15.60 -28.80
C PHE A 391 -16.17 15.02 -27.48
N LEU A 392 -15.29 14.29 -26.81
CA LEU A 392 -15.51 13.68 -25.52
C LEU A 392 -14.59 14.36 -24.50
N MET A 393 -15.16 15.23 -23.66
CA MET A 393 -14.41 16.04 -22.68
C MET A 393 -14.47 15.40 -21.30
N ASN A 394 -13.39 15.47 -20.54
CA ASN A 394 -13.29 15.02 -19.14
C ASN A 394 -13.90 13.62 -18.90
N GLY A 395 -13.80 12.73 -19.89
CA GLY A 395 -14.44 11.41 -19.80
C GLY A 395 -14.04 10.66 -18.54
N THR A 396 -14.98 9.94 -17.97
CA THR A 396 -14.92 9.20 -16.68
C THR A 396 -15.06 10.06 -15.42
N LEU A 397 -14.97 11.39 -15.50
CA LEU A 397 -15.15 12.31 -14.37
C LEU A 397 -16.61 12.79 -14.25
N ALA A 398 -16.97 13.42 -13.12
CA ALA A 398 -18.29 14.03 -12.94
C ALA A 398 -18.56 15.15 -13.98
N SER A 399 -17.53 15.88 -14.37
CA SER A 399 -17.60 16.96 -15.36
C SER A 399 -17.55 16.46 -16.82
N GLN A 400 -17.74 15.17 -17.08
CA GLN A 400 -17.73 14.66 -18.45
C GLN A 400 -18.83 15.30 -19.29
N ARG A 401 -18.48 15.62 -20.53
CA ARG A 401 -19.39 16.25 -21.48
C ARG A 401 -19.07 15.83 -22.91
N MET A 402 -20.11 15.56 -23.71
CA MET A 402 -20.00 15.21 -25.11
C MET A 402 -20.58 16.32 -26.01
N ILE A 403 -19.88 16.62 -27.11
CA ILE A 403 -20.40 17.42 -28.20
C ILE A 403 -20.45 16.51 -29.41
N ARG A 404 -21.65 16.22 -29.91
CA ARG A 404 -21.88 15.39 -31.11
C ARG A 404 -22.26 16.27 -32.30
N ALA A 405 -21.73 15.91 -33.43
CA ALA A 405 -22.06 16.53 -34.73
C ALA A 405 -21.67 15.59 -35.86
N THR A 406 -21.60 16.11 -37.09
CA THR A 406 -21.00 15.42 -38.24
C THR A 406 -19.54 15.87 -38.45
N LEU A 407 -18.77 15.12 -39.23
CA LEU A 407 -17.40 15.48 -39.54
C LEU A 407 -17.30 16.92 -40.07
N GLN A 408 -18.27 17.35 -40.86
CA GLN A 408 -18.34 18.71 -41.43
C GLN A 408 -18.59 19.78 -40.40
N THR A 409 -19.53 19.54 -39.45
CA THR A 409 -20.02 20.59 -38.56
C THR A 409 -19.34 20.58 -37.19
N LEU A 410 -18.63 19.52 -36.85
CA LEU A 410 -18.03 19.34 -35.51
C LEU A 410 -17.05 20.46 -35.10
N PRO A 411 -16.19 21.01 -35.98
CA PRO A 411 -15.30 22.09 -35.60
C PRO A 411 -16.05 23.36 -35.13
N GLU A 412 -17.10 23.76 -35.87
CA GLU A 412 -17.94 24.92 -35.51
C GLU A 412 -18.73 24.68 -34.24
N GLU A 413 -19.34 23.49 -34.10
CA GLU A 413 -20.04 23.09 -32.87
C GLU A 413 -19.10 23.06 -31.68
N GLY A 414 -17.87 22.59 -31.85
CA GLY A 414 -16.85 22.60 -30.81
C GLY A 414 -16.54 24.01 -30.29
N VAL A 415 -16.38 24.97 -31.20
CA VAL A 415 -16.17 26.37 -30.84
C VAL A 415 -17.41 26.95 -30.16
N ARG A 416 -18.60 26.76 -30.76
CA ARG A 416 -19.87 27.27 -30.26
C ARG A 416 -20.19 26.76 -28.83
N GLN A 417 -19.88 25.52 -28.59
CA GLN A 417 -20.16 24.89 -27.28
C GLN A 417 -18.95 24.94 -26.32
N GLY A 418 -17.84 25.57 -26.71
CA GLY A 418 -16.70 25.81 -25.84
C GLY A 418 -15.92 24.53 -25.49
N VAL A 419 -15.54 23.74 -26.50
CA VAL A 419 -14.70 22.56 -26.28
C VAL A 419 -13.36 22.96 -25.66
N LYS A 420 -12.95 22.23 -24.60
CA LYS A 420 -11.69 22.46 -23.88
C LYS A 420 -10.96 21.15 -23.64
N ALA A 421 -9.65 21.20 -23.56
CA ALA A 421 -8.83 20.09 -23.12
C ALA A 421 -9.00 19.87 -21.59
N PRO A 422 -8.92 18.61 -21.13
CA PRO A 422 -8.67 17.38 -21.88
C PRO A 422 -9.91 16.88 -22.63
N ALA A 423 -9.75 16.61 -23.92
CA ALA A 423 -10.80 16.07 -24.78
C ALA A 423 -10.24 15.12 -25.83
N ILE A 424 -11.06 14.17 -26.25
CA ILE A 424 -10.79 13.20 -27.30
C ILE A 424 -11.72 13.50 -28.46
N LEU A 425 -11.21 13.49 -29.68
CA LEU A 425 -11.99 13.57 -30.90
C LEU A 425 -12.19 12.15 -31.46
N VAL A 426 -13.44 11.73 -31.60
CA VAL A 426 -13.83 10.43 -32.16
C VAL A 426 -14.62 10.66 -33.44
N ILE A 427 -14.23 9.98 -34.55
CA ILE A 427 -14.87 10.07 -35.87
C ILE A 427 -15.19 8.65 -36.33
N GLY A 428 -16.44 8.40 -36.72
CA GLY A 428 -16.90 7.12 -37.24
C GLY A 428 -18.35 6.82 -36.91
N GLU A 429 -18.93 5.86 -37.62
CA GLU A 429 -20.34 5.47 -37.49
C GLU A 429 -20.73 5.05 -36.08
N VAL A 430 -19.78 4.57 -35.26
CA VAL A 430 -20.02 4.18 -33.88
C VAL A 430 -20.45 5.34 -32.98
N CYS A 431 -20.16 6.60 -33.36
CA CYS A 431 -20.59 7.78 -32.59
C CYS A 431 -22.11 7.91 -32.58
N ALA A 432 -22.84 7.33 -33.55
CA ALA A 432 -24.30 7.30 -33.57
C ALA A 432 -24.90 6.38 -32.51
N LEU A 433 -24.11 5.47 -31.92
CA LEU A 433 -24.58 4.51 -30.90
C LEU A 433 -24.60 5.10 -29.49
N ALA A 434 -24.10 6.31 -29.30
CA ALA A 434 -23.93 6.89 -27.96
C ALA A 434 -25.19 6.83 -27.08
N ASP A 435 -26.37 7.15 -27.65
CA ASP A 435 -27.64 7.09 -26.90
C ASP A 435 -28.13 5.65 -26.71
N THR A 436 -27.91 4.78 -27.70
CA THR A 436 -28.35 3.38 -27.64
C THR A 436 -27.52 2.56 -26.61
N CYS A 437 -26.27 2.90 -26.42
CA CYS A 437 -25.35 2.24 -25.50
C CYS A 437 -25.07 3.10 -24.26
N ALA A 438 -25.83 4.15 -24.00
CA ALA A 438 -25.76 4.93 -22.76
C ALA A 438 -26.01 4.02 -21.55
N TRP A 439 -25.23 4.19 -20.50
CA TRP A 439 -25.36 3.38 -19.28
C TRP A 439 -25.04 4.18 -18.01
N ARG A 440 -24.18 5.19 -18.12
CA ARG A 440 -23.69 5.93 -16.97
C ARG A 440 -24.69 6.98 -16.51
N GLU A 441 -25.32 7.66 -17.46
CA GLU A 441 -26.30 8.71 -17.23
C GLU A 441 -27.58 8.17 -16.53
N GLU A 442 -27.82 6.87 -16.59
CA GLU A 442 -28.93 6.18 -15.90
C GLU A 442 -28.64 5.96 -14.40
N LYS A 443 -27.41 6.12 -13.96
CA LYS A 443 -27.05 5.93 -12.56
C LYS A 443 -27.50 7.14 -11.71
N PRO A 444 -27.95 6.90 -10.46
CA PRO A 444 -28.58 7.95 -9.63
C PRO A 444 -27.65 9.11 -9.27
N LEU A 445 -26.36 8.87 -9.21
CA LEU A 445 -25.34 9.88 -8.89
C LEU A 445 -24.45 10.23 -10.08
N ALA A 446 -24.90 9.94 -11.31
CA ALA A 446 -24.18 10.33 -12.52
C ALA A 446 -23.93 11.84 -12.55
N GLY A 447 -22.70 12.24 -12.85
CA GLY A 447 -22.28 13.65 -12.91
C GLY A 447 -22.10 14.32 -11.55
N LYS A 448 -22.24 13.60 -10.44
CA LYS A 448 -22.00 14.14 -9.08
C LYS A 448 -20.59 13.87 -8.61
N ARG A 449 -19.96 14.89 -7.99
CA ARG A 449 -18.67 14.76 -7.31
C ARG A 449 -18.87 14.86 -5.81
N ILE A 450 -18.48 13.81 -5.10
CA ILE A 450 -18.73 13.65 -3.67
C ILE A 450 -17.41 13.50 -2.92
N VAL A 451 -17.24 14.27 -1.85
CA VAL A 451 -16.08 14.18 -0.95
C VAL A 451 -16.45 13.34 0.28
N ILE A 452 -15.67 12.32 0.57
CA ILE A 452 -15.80 11.52 1.80
C ILE A 452 -14.74 11.96 2.80
N THR A 453 -15.16 12.46 3.99
CA THR A 453 -14.26 13.07 4.98
C THR A 453 -13.82 12.13 6.11
N ARG A 454 -14.35 10.92 6.17
CA ARG A 454 -14.04 9.93 7.22
C ARG A 454 -12.67 9.28 7.00
N PRO A 455 -12.06 8.67 8.05
CA PRO A 455 -10.80 7.92 7.92
C PRO A 455 -10.84 6.86 6.82
N LYS A 456 -9.70 6.69 6.13
CA LYS A 456 -9.56 5.85 4.91
C LYS A 456 -10.00 4.40 5.13
N GLU A 457 -9.64 3.82 6.27
CA GLU A 457 -9.98 2.42 6.63
C GLU A 457 -11.49 2.17 6.74
N ARG A 458 -12.28 3.25 6.80
CA ARG A 458 -13.74 3.21 6.94
C ARG A 458 -14.49 3.83 5.78
N SER A 459 -13.78 4.41 4.82
CA SER A 459 -14.40 5.05 3.65
C SER A 459 -14.67 4.07 2.52
N GLN A 460 -13.94 2.97 2.46
CA GLN A 460 -13.86 2.10 1.29
C GLN A 460 -15.24 1.61 0.82
N LYS A 461 -16.05 1.06 1.72
CA LYS A 461 -17.36 0.49 1.39
C LYS A 461 -18.34 1.55 0.85
N LEU A 462 -18.43 2.69 1.55
CA LEU A 462 -19.23 3.82 1.09
C LEU A 462 -18.73 4.37 -0.25
N ALA A 463 -17.40 4.49 -0.41
CA ALA A 463 -16.79 4.95 -1.65
C ALA A 463 -17.09 4.01 -2.84
N GLU A 464 -17.05 2.70 -2.63
CA GLU A 464 -17.42 1.68 -3.63
C GLU A 464 -18.89 1.84 -4.05
N HIS A 465 -19.81 1.88 -3.09
CA HIS A 465 -21.25 2.05 -3.38
C HIS A 465 -21.55 3.36 -4.13
N LEU A 466 -20.94 4.48 -3.73
CA LEU A 466 -21.15 5.75 -4.42
C LEU A 466 -20.58 5.75 -5.84
N ARG A 467 -19.44 5.11 -6.08
CA ARG A 467 -18.88 4.90 -7.43
C ARG A 467 -19.81 4.00 -8.26
N ASP A 468 -20.32 2.93 -7.68
CA ASP A 468 -21.27 2.06 -8.34
C ASP A 468 -22.57 2.80 -8.70
N ALA A 469 -22.98 3.76 -7.88
CA ALA A 469 -24.08 4.67 -8.17
C ALA A 469 -23.74 5.77 -9.20
N GLY A 470 -22.51 5.83 -9.71
CA GLY A 470 -22.07 6.73 -10.78
C GLY A 470 -21.35 8.00 -10.34
N ALA A 471 -21.12 8.20 -9.04
CA ALA A 471 -20.42 9.37 -8.53
C ALA A 471 -18.91 9.34 -8.80
N GLU A 472 -18.31 10.51 -8.99
CA GLU A 472 -16.89 10.73 -8.80
C GLU A 472 -16.62 10.94 -7.31
N VAL A 473 -15.88 10.02 -6.69
CA VAL A 473 -15.64 10.01 -5.25
C VAL A 473 -14.21 10.40 -4.93
N LEU A 474 -14.06 11.46 -4.14
CA LEU A 474 -12.78 11.92 -3.59
C LEU A 474 -12.70 11.55 -2.12
N GLU A 475 -11.81 10.61 -1.79
CA GLU A 475 -11.53 10.25 -0.41
C GLU A 475 -10.56 11.25 0.22
N PHE A 476 -11.08 12.10 1.10
CA PHE A 476 -10.36 13.17 1.77
C PHE A 476 -10.52 13.07 3.28
N PRO A 477 -9.80 12.16 3.94
CA PRO A 477 -9.83 12.04 5.38
C PRO A 477 -9.48 13.38 6.06
N THR A 478 -10.40 13.91 6.86
CA THR A 478 -10.20 15.17 7.59
C THR A 478 -9.81 14.93 9.04
N ILE A 479 -9.84 13.67 9.47
CA ILE A 479 -9.37 13.20 10.77
C ILE A 479 -8.60 11.91 10.62
N GLU A 480 -7.62 11.72 11.49
CA GLU A 480 -6.88 10.49 11.70
C GLU A 480 -7.10 9.98 13.13
N LEU A 481 -7.26 8.66 13.27
CA LEU A 481 -7.43 8.03 14.58
C LEU A 481 -6.12 7.37 14.98
N LYS A 482 -5.51 7.85 16.07
CA LYS A 482 -4.22 7.32 16.57
C LYS A 482 -4.39 6.62 17.90
N PRO A 483 -4.20 5.28 17.96
CA PRO A 483 -4.19 4.56 19.22
C PRO A 483 -3.08 5.08 20.15
N VAL A 484 -3.39 5.27 21.44
CA VAL A 484 -2.45 5.85 22.42
C VAL A 484 -1.18 5.02 22.64
N TRP A 485 -1.17 3.76 22.23
CA TRP A 485 0.03 2.91 22.32
C TRP A 485 0.93 2.93 21.09
N LYS A 486 0.49 3.50 19.94
CA LYS A 486 1.36 3.74 18.78
C LYS A 486 2.06 5.09 19.00
N LYS A 487 3.39 5.14 18.91
CA LYS A 487 4.17 6.37 19.10
C LYS A 487 3.69 7.47 18.16
N SER A 488 3.45 8.66 18.72
CA SER A 488 3.41 9.92 17.98
C SER A 488 4.77 10.62 18.15
N GLU A 489 5.35 11.13 17.08
CA GLU A 489 6.63 11.86 17.14
C GLU A 489 6.55 13.19 17.94
N LYS A 490 5.35 13.65 18.28
CA LYS A 490 5.08 14.99 18.85
C LYS A 490 4.50 15.05 20.26
N ALA A 491 4.30 13.93 20.98
CA ALA A 491 3.64 14.01 22.28
C ALA A 491 4.26 13.14 23.39
N ASP A 492 4.85 13.78 24.38
CA ASP A 492 5.19 13.22 25.73
C ASP A 492 3.94 12.83 26.55
N ALA A 493 2.75 13.28 26.17
CA ALA A 493 1.49 13.03 26.88
C ALA A 493 0.95 11.58 26.78
N GLY A 494 1.48 10.76 25.90
CA GLY A 494 0.97 9.40 25.65
C GLY A 494 1.45 8.31 26.63
N THR A 495 2.44 8.57 27.45
CA THR A 495 3.07 7.51 28.29
C THR A 495 2.14 7.09 29.43
N ALA A 496 1.49 8.03 30.09
CA ALA A 496 0.59 7.77 31.23
C ALA A 496 -0.70 7.04 30.80
N ASP A 497 -1.30 7.45 29.66
CA ASP A 497 -2.52 6.80 29.16
C ASP A 497 -2.22 5.38 28.66
N LYS A 498 -1.07 5.19 28.03
CA LYS A 498 -0.60 3.88 27.61
C LYS A 498 -0.39 2.95 28.79
N GLU A 499 0.23 3.42 29.87
CA GLU A 499 0.45 2.62 31.08
C GLU A 499 -0.89 2.26 31.73
N LYS A 500 -1.82 3.20 31.89
CA LYS A 500 -3.17 2.95 32.39
C LYS A 500 -3.91 1.92 31.53
N LEU A 501 -3.80 2.03 30.21
CA LEU A 501 -4.45 1.11 29.28
C LEU A 501 -3.88 -0.31 29.38
N TYR A 502 -2.55 -0.45 29.48
CA TYR A 502 -1.92 -1.75 29.66
C TYR A 502 -2.23 -2.36 31.04
N GLU A 503 -2.27 -1.55 32.09
CA GLU A 503 -2.66 -1.98 33.42
C GLU A 503 -4.12 -2.48 33.43
N LEU A 504 -5.02 -1.75 32.79
CA LEU A 504 -6.41 -2.15 32.62
C LEU A 504 -6.52 -3.52 31.92
N VAL A 505 -5.84 -3.71 30.79
CA VAL A 505 -5.89 -4.99 30.05
C VAL A 505 -5.27 -6.15 30.84
N ARG A 506 -4.28 -5.89 31.68
CA ARG A 506 -3.74 -6.92 32.60
C ARG A 506 -4.73 -7.31 33.65
N ASN A 507 -5.54 -6.37 34.15
CA ASN A 507 -6.47 -6.52 35.27
C ASN A 507 -7.94 -6.59 34.83
N LEU A 508 -8.24 -7.00 33.59
CA LEU A 508 -9.60 -7.10 33.07
C LEU A 508 -10.51 -7.97 33.95
N GLU A 509 -9.96 -8.97 34.60
CA GLU A 509 -10.68 -9.86 35.53
C GLU A 509 -11.35 -9.14 36.72
N SER A 510 -10.89 -7.92 37.04
CA SER A 510 -11.45 -7.09 38.12
C SER A 510 -12.67 -6.27 37.70
N TYR A 511 -13.04 -6.28 36.42
CA TYR A 511 -14.18 -5.55 35.86
C TYR A 511 -15.33 -6.49 35.51
N HIS A 512 -16.54 -5.96 35.50
CA HIS A 512 -17.77 -6.68 35.21
C HIS A 512 -18.41 -6.20 33.91
N TRP A 513 -18.17 -4.93 33.57
CA TRP A 513 -18.67 -4.31 32.35
C TRP A 513 -17.54 -3.61 31.59
N LEU A 514 -17.55 -3.82 30.28
CA LEU A 514 -16.73 -3.06 29.33
C LEU A 514 -17.63 -2.22 28.44
N VAL A 515 -17.39 -0.90 28.43
CA VAL A 515 -18.16 0.06 27.65
C VAL A 515 -17.34 0.57 26.47
N LEU A 516 -17.86 0.39 25.26
CA LEU A 516 -17.25 0.85 24.02
C LEU A 516 -18.11 1.90 23.35
N THR A 517 -17.58 3.10 23.20
CA THR A 517 -18.34 4.27 22.75
C THR A 517 -18.22 4.57 21.26
N SER A 518 -17.51 3.73 20.52
CA SER A 518 -17.36 3.88 19.06
C SER A 518 -16.91 2.59 18.40
N PRO A 519 -17.22 2.38 17.10
CA PRO A 519 -16.68 1.25 16.34
C PRO A 519 -15.13 1.24 16.26
N ALA A 520 -14.49 2.45 16.22
CA ALA A 520 -13.02 2.54 16.27
C ALA A 520 -12.46 2.07 17.61
N GLY A 521 -13.13 2.45 18.71
CA GLY A 521 -12.76 1.99 20.05
C GLY A 521 -12.84 0.47 20.15
N ALA A 522 -13.90 -0.15 19.63
CA ALA A 522 -14.02 -1.60 19.60
C ALA A 522 -12.88 -2.25 18.81
N GLN A 523 -12.61 -1.76 17.60
CA GLN A 523 -11.53 -2.28 16.74
C GLN A 523 -10.17 -2.19 17.45
N TYR A 524 -9.84 -1.03 18.01
CA TYR A 524 -8.58 -0.82 18.72
C TYR A 524 -8.47 -1.65 20.01
N PHE A 525 -9.56 -1.87 20.72
CA PHE A 525 -9.55 -2.76 21.87
C PHE A 525 -9.17 -4.19 21.48
N PHE A 526 -9.76 -4.75 20.45
CA PHE A 526 -9.41 -6.09 19.96
C PHE A 526 -7.99 -6.15 19.37
N GLU A 527 -7.55 -5.12 18.67
CA GLU A 527 -6.14 -5.00 18.21
C GLU A 527 -5.16 -5.02 19.40
N LEU A 528 -5.48 -4.29 20.45
CA LEU A 528 -4.67 -4.24 21.67
C LEU A 528 -4.59 -5.60 22.38
N LEU A 529 -5.73 -6.31 22.49
CA LEU A 529 -5.75 -7.66 23.07
C LEU A 529 -4.83 -8.61 22.27
N ASN A 530 -4.94 -8.58 20.94
CA ASN A 530 -4.06 -9.37 20.07
C ASN A 530 -2.59 -8.98 20.24
N GLN A 531 -2.27 -7.70 20.31
CA GLN A 531 -0.92 -7.22 20.54
C GLN A 531 -0.36 -7.68 21.91
N MET A 532 -1.21 -7.72 22.93
CA MET A 532 -0.84 -8.19 24.28
C MET A 532 -0.94 -9.71 24.42
N GLN A 533 -1.26 -10.44 23.34
CA GLN A 533 -1.46 -11.89 23.32
C GLN A 533 -2.47 -12.38 24.37
N LYS A 534 -3.52 -11.57 24.61
CA LYS A 534 -4.61 -11.96 25.51
C LYS A 534 -5.64 -12.78 24.74
N ASP A 535 -5.95 -13.96 25.28
CA ASP A 535 -6.98 -14.85 24.74
C ASP A 535 -8.38 -14.23 24.95
N PHE A 536 -9.22 -14.22 23.93
CA PHE A 536 -10.60 -13.73 24.03
C PHE A 536 -11.45 -14.50 25.04
N ARG A 537 -11.11 -15.74 25.37
CA ARG A 537 -11.74 -16.52 26.45
C ARG A 537 -11.57 -15.87 27.82
N SER A 538 -10.53 -15.06 28.02
CA SER A 538 -10.35 -14.27 29.24
C SER A 538 -11.40 -13.18 29.44
N LEU A 539 -12.19 -12.87 28.41
CA LEU A 539 -13.28 -11.89 28.45
C LEU A 539 -14.64 -12.51 28.83
N SER A 540 -14.73 -13.83 29.00
CA SER A 540 -16.00 -14.56 29.21
C SER A 540 -16.80 -14.11 30.43
N HIS A 541 -16.16 -13.46 31.41
CA HIS A 541 -16.80 -12.90 32.62
C HIS A 541 -17.30 -11.46 32.39
N LEU A 542 -16.88 -10.78 31.32
CA LEU A 542 -17.24 -9.40 31.04
C LEU A 542 -18.55 -9.32 30.28
N ARG A 543 -19.39 -8.37 30.68
CA ARG A 543 -20.55 -7.91 29.91
C ARG A 543 -20.15 -6.70 29.09
N PHE A 544 -20.62 -6.64 27.86
CA PHE A 544 -20.29 -5.59 26.92
C PHE A 544 -21.48 -4.65 26.73
N ALA A 545 -21.22 -3.35 26.93
CA ALA A 545 -22.17 -2.30 26.60
C ALA A 545 -21.62 -1.43 25.47
N VAL A 546 -22.38 -1.20 24.42
CA VAL A 546 -21.95 -0.46 23.26
C VAL A 546 -22.92 0.66 22.89
N ILE A 547 -22.40 1.76 22.32
CA ILE A 547 -23.22 2.95 22.06
C ILE A 547 -24.26 2.75 20.96
N GLY A 548 -24.03 1.81 20.04
CA GLY A 548 -24.93 1.61 18.91
C GLY A 548 -24.51 0.45 18.03
N GLU A 549 -25.30 0.21 16.97
CA GLU A 549 -25.22 -0.96 16.11
C GLU A 549 -23.86 -1.08 15.38
N GLY A 550 -23.27 0.03 14.92
CA GLY A 550 -21.95 0.00 14.28
C GLY A 550 -20.84 -0.52 15.23
N THR A 551 -20.92 -0.20 16.54
CA THR A 551 -19.98 -0.74 17.53
C THR A 551 -20.29 -2.20 17.85
N ALA A 552 -21.57 -2.56 17.88
CA ALA A 552 -22.02 -3.94 18.07
C ALA A 552 -21.56 -4.86 16.93
N SER A 553 -21.60 -4.38 15.69
CA SER A 553 -21.09 -5.13 14.52
C SER A 553 -19.64 -5.52 14.69
N VAL A 554 -18.77 -4.59 15.08
CA VAL A 554 -17.34 -4.87 15.33
C VAL A 554 -17.17 -5.92 16.45
N CYS A 555 -17.97 -5.83 17.53
CA CYS A 555 -17.93 -6.85 18.57
C CYS A 555 -18.32 -8.24 18.06
N ARG A 556 -19.39 -8.33 17.24
CA ARG A 556 -19.88 -9.60 16.65
C ARG A 556 -18.87 -10.23 15.69
N GLU A 557 -18.14 -9.43 14.91
CA GLU A 557 -17.04 -9.90 14.05
C GLU A 557 -15.96 -10.63 14.85
N HIS A 558 -15.81 -10.30 16.15
CA HIS A 558 -14.91 -10.96 17.08
C HIS A 558 -15.60 -12.01 17.95
N GLY A 559 -16.86 -12.38 17.62
CA GLY A 559 -17.64 -13.41 18.34
C GLY A 559 -18.25 -12.95 19.65
N ILE A 560 -18.29 -11.64 19.93
CA ILE A 560 -18.87 -11.07 21.14
C ILE A 560 -20.18 -10.37 20.82
N TYR A 561 -21.26 -10.82 21.45
CA TYR A 561 -22.58 -10.19 21.36
C TYR A 561 -22.76 -9.24 22.56
N PRO A 562 -22.91 -7.92 22.33
CA PRO A 562 -23.09 -6.97 23.42
C PRO A 562 -24.34 -7.27 24.25
N ASP A 563 -24.19 -7.16 25.58
CA ASP A 563 -25.27 -7.38 26.54
C ASP A 563 -26.22 -6.18 26.65
N TYR A 564 -25.73 -4.99 26.28
CA TYR A 564 -26.51 -3.76 26.30
C TYR A 564 -26.21 -2.84 25.13
N ILE A 565 -27.28 -2.41 24.43
CA ILE A 565 -27.27 -1.38 23.41
C ILE A 565 -28.45 -0.45 23.71
N PRO A 566 -28.27 0.88 23.84
CA PRO A 566 -29.38 1.79 24.08
C PRO A 566 -30.30 1.93 22.85
N GLU A 567 -31.58 2.26 23.04
CA GLU A 567 -32.52 2.51 21.94
C GLU A 567 -32.13 3.74 21.10
N ARG A 568 -31.53 4.75 21.74
CA ARG A 568 -30.98 5.92 21.09
C ARG A 568 -29.47 5.90 21.24
N PHE A 569 -28.75 6.05 20.15
CA PHE A 569 -27.28 5.89 20.08
C PHE A 569 -26.51 7.13 20.59
N TYR A 570 -26.91 7.61 21.79
CA TYR A 570 -26.26 8.74 22.47
C TYR A 570 -25.58 8.28 23.77
N ALA A 571 -24.46 8.95 24.11
CA ALA A 571 -23.70 8.64 25.33
C ALA A 571 -24.54 8.81 26.60
N ALA A 572 -25.44 9.81 26.63
CA ALA A 572 -26.36 10.02 27.74
C ALA A 572 -27.36 8.87 27.93
N ASP A 573 -27.90 8.32 26.82
CA ASP A 573 -28.86 7.21 26.88
C ASP A 573 -28.13 5.90 27.25
N LEU A 574 -26.92 5.68 26.73
CA LEU A 574 -26.06 4.57 27.11
C LEU A 574 -25.79 4.62 28.63
N GLY A 575 -25.37 5.79 29.15
CA GLY A 575 -25.05 5.96 30.57
C GLY A 575 -26.25 5.74 31.48
N LYS A 576 -27.39 6.40 31.18
CA LYS A 576 -28.63 6.26 31.96
C LYS A 576 -29.22 4.85 31.94
N GLY A 577 -29.15 4.19 30.80
CA GLY A 577 -29.70 2.83 30.66
C GLY A 577 -28.80 1.79 31.31
N LEU A 578 -27.49 1.88 31.12
CA LEU A 578 -26.54 0.98 31.74
C LEU A 578 -26.50 1.15 33.28
N ALA A 579 -26.64 2.38 33.77
CA ALA A 579 -26.72 2.66 35.22
C ALA A 579 -27.85 1.91 35.93
N LYS A 580 -28.92 1.53 35.23
CA LYS A 580 -30.03 0.71 35.76
C LYS A 580 -29.69 -0.79 35.83
N GLN A 581 -28.67 -1.24 35.11
CA GLN A 581 -28.29 -2.65 35.00
C GLN A 581 -27.06 -3.00 35.84
N VAL A 582 -26.18 -2.03 36.10
CA VAL A 582 -24.98 -2.21 36.88
C VAL A 582 -25.33 -2.34 38.39
N LYS A 583 -24.85 -3.40 39.02
CA LYS A 583 -25.05 -3.62 40.48
C LYS A 583 -24.05 -2.81 41.28
N GLN A 584 -24.38 -2.51 42.53
CA GLN A 584 -23.59 -1.64 43.44
C GLN A 584 -22.14 -2.11 43.65
N ASN A 585 -21.88 -3.42 43.53
CA ASN A 585 -20.55 -4.01 43.70
C ASN A 585 -19.82 -4.29 42.39
N GLU A 586 -20.40 -3.91 41.26
CA GLU A 586 -19.81 -4.13 39.92
C GLU A 586 -18.95 -2.94 39.50
N ARG A 587 -17.84 -3.25 38.88
CA ARG A 587 -16.91 -2.24 38.34
C ARG A 587 -17.07 -2.13 36.80
N VAL A 588 -17.16 -0.92 36.34
CA VAL A 588 -17.30 -0.60 34.90
C VAL A 588 -15.97 -0.07 34.36
N CYS A 589 -15.59 -0.51 33.18
CA CYS A 589 -14.50 0.06 32.43
C CYS A 589 -15.03 0.76 31.15
N ILE A 590 -14.67 2.00 30.92
CA ILE A 590 -15.05 2.78 29.76
C ILE A 590 -13.81 2.99 28.88
N LEU A 591 -13.92 2.63 27.61
CA LEU A 591 -12.89 2.87 26.61
C LEU A 591 -13.41 3.83 25.53
N HIS A 592 -12.74 4.96 25.36
CA HIS A 592 -13.20 6.01 24.46
C HIS A 592 -12.05 6.80 23.80
N ALA A 593 -12.40 7.73 22.88
CA ALA A 593 -11.48 8.72 22.37
C ALA A 593 -11.11 9.75 23.44
N ARG A 594 -9.93 10.40 23.37
CA ARG A 594 -9.50 11.41 24.37
C ARG A 594 -10.56 12.46 24.70
N HIS A 595 -11.29 12.92 23.70
CA HIS A 595 -12.37 13.88 23.88
C HIS A 595 -13.74 13.19 23.78
N GLY A 596 -13.97 12.20 24.65
CA GLY A 596 -15.26 11.52 24.78
C GLY A 596 -16.37 12.44 25.30
N SER A 597 -17.63 12.03 25.10
CA SER A 597 -18.80 12.75 25.64
C SER A 597 -18.88 12.61 27.16
N PRO A 598 -18.90 13.70 27.93
CA PRO A 598 -18.95 13.64 29.39
C PRO A 598 -20.27 13.13 29.95
N GLU A 599 -21.35 13.09 29.15
CA GLU A 599 -22.68 12.69 29.55
C GLU A 599 -22.76 11.22 30.03
N LEU A 600 -21.85 10.35 29.54
CA LEU A 600 -21.75 8.97 29.99
C LEU A 600 -21.23 8.88 31.44
N THR A 601 -20.11 9.53 31.73
CA THR A 601 -19.48 9.54 33.04
C THR A 601 -20.36 10.30 34.06
N GLN A 602 -20.98 11.40 33.68
CA GLN A 602 -21.94 12.14 34.50
C GLN A 602 -23.14 11.27 34.92
N ALA A 603 -23.62 10.41 34.03
CA ALA A 603 -24.70 9.49 34.37
C ALA A 603 -24.27 8.43 35.40
N PHE A 604 -23.03 7.96 35.33
CA PHE A 604 -22.48 7.01 36.33
C PHE A 604 -22.20 7.67 37.67
N GLU A 605 -21.67 8.89 37.67
CA GLU A 605 -21.47 9.70 38.87
C GLU A 605 -22.80 9.95 39.61
N ALA A 606 -23.82 10.35 38.88
CA ALA A 606 -25.18 10.58 39.42
C ALA A 606 -25.80 9.30 39.98
N ALA A 607 -25.45 8.12 39.50
CA ALA A 607 -25.91 6.83 39.97
C ALA A 607 -24.99 6.18 41.01
N GLY A 608 -23.86 6.81 41.37
CA GLY A 608 -22.90 6.25 42.34
C GLY A 608 -22.16 5.01 41.84
N ILE A 609 -22.02 4.82 40.55
CA ILE A 609 -21.38 3.66 39.92
C ILE A 609 -19.85 3.87 39.91
N SER A 610 -19.10 2.89 40.36
CA SER A 610 -17.64 2.88 40.28
C SER A 610 -17.21 2.54 38.85
N TYR A 611 -16.47 3.44 38.21
CA TYR A 611 -15.96 3.23 36.88
C TYR A 611 -14.48 3.59 36.76
N MET A 612 -13.80 3.00 35.76
CA MET A 612 -12.48 3.37 35.28
C MET A 612 -12.65 3.94 33.87
N ASP A 613 -12.16 5.15 33.66
CA ASP A 613 -12.22 5.85 32.39
C ASP A 613 -10.83 5.88 31.74
N VAL A 614 -10.69 5.30 30.54
CA VAL A 614 -9.41 5.13 29.87
C VAL A 614 -9.48 5.57 28.41
N THR A 615 -8.57 6.45 28.05
CA THR A 615 -8.36 6.88 26.66
C THR A 615 -7.72 5.76 25.86
N LEU A 616 -8.37 5.38 24.76
CA LEU A 616 -7.92 4.34 23.87
C LEU A 616 -7.22 4.88 22.62
N TYR A 617 -7.70 6.03 22.11
CA TYR A 617 -7.16 6.66 20.92
C TYR A 617 -7.39 8.17 20.91
N ASP A 618 -6.59 8.86 20.10
CA ASP A 618 -6.73 10.27 19.78
C ASP A 618 -7.38 10.46 18.41
N THR A 619 -8.17 11.51 18.27
CA THR A 619 -8.66 12.02 16.99
C THR A 619 -7.89 13.28 16.66
N ILE A 620 -7.09 13.24 15.60
CA ILE A 620 -6.25 14.36 15.18
C ILE A 620 -6.61 14.80 13.75
N THR A 621 -6.37 16.05 13.44
CA THR A 621 -6.45 16.56 12.06
C THR A 621 -5.11 16.29 11.37
N PRO A 622 -5.08 15.66 10.18
CA PRO A 622 -3.86 15.46 9.39
C PRO A 622 -3.21 16.81 9.05
N GLU A 623 -1.87 16.89 9.14
CA GLU A 623 -1.14 18.11 8.81
C GLU A 623 -1.08 18.38 7.30
N GLU A 624 -0.99 17.33 6.49
CA GLU A 624 -0.89 17.39 5.03
C GLU A 624 -1.80 16.36 4.36
N SER A 625 -2.55 16.82 3.35
CA SER A 625 -3.27 15.93 2.43
C SER A 625 -2.90 16.29 0.99
N PRO A 626 -2.54 15.31 0.14
CA PRO A 626 -2.22 15.55 -1.26
C PRO A 626 -3.39 16.16 -2.05
N LEU A 627 -4.62 15.97 -1.56
CA LEU A 627 -5.83 16.49 -2.19
C LEU A 627 -6.28 17.87 -1.65
N ALA A 628 -5.69 18.39 -0.57
CA ALA A 628 -6.19 19.61 0.07
C ALA A 628 -6.21 20.82 -0.88
N GLU A 629 -5.13 21.05 -1.63
CA GLU A 629 -5.06 22.15 -2.60
C GLU A 629 -6.07 21.94 -3.73
N ARG A 630 -6.17 20.72 -4.24
CA ARG A 630 -7.12 20.39 -5.31
C ARG A 630 -8.58 20.54 -4.87
N ILE A 631 -8.92 20.11 -3.68
CA ILE A 631 -10.28 20.26 -3.14
C ILE A 631 -10.61 21.74 -2.92
N ARG A 632 -9.64 22.57 -2.47
CA ARG A 632 -9.85 24.03 -2.39
C ARG A 632 -10.16 24.66 -3.76
N GLU A 633 -9.47 24.23 -4.82
CA GLU A 633 -9.74 24.67 -6.19
C GLU A 633 -11.14 24.25 -6.63
N LEU A 634 -11.48 22.97 -6.48
CA LEU A 634 -12.80 22.42 -6.85
C LEU A 634 -13.96 23.07 -6.09
N LEU A 635 -13.76 23.39 -4.82
CA LEU A 635 -14.73 24.13 -4.00
C LEU A 635 -14.94 25.54 -4.56
N LYS A 636 -13.86 26.27 -4.87
CA LYS A 636 -13.94 27.62 -5.47
C LYS A 636 -14.59 27.64 -6.85
N GLU A 637 -14.41 26.57 -7.61
CA GLU A 637 -15.03 26.37 -8.92
C GLU A 637 -16.51 25.95 -8.82
N GLY A 638 -17.04 25.68 -7.61
CA GLY A 638 -18.38 25.09 -7.42
C GLY A 638 -18.50 23.69 -8.01
N ALA A 639 -17.41 22.95 -8.08
CA ALA A 639 -17.32 21.67 -8.73
C ALA A 639 -17.46 20.47 -7.78
N ILE A 640 -17.84 20.70 -6.52
CA ILE A 640 -18.19 19.68 -5.54
C ILE A 640 -19.67 19.78 -5.25
N ASP A 641 -20.41 18.68 -5.46
CA ASP A 641 -21.86 18.61 -5.20
C ASP A 641 -22.18 18.34 -3.73
N ALA A 642 -21.42 17.43 -3.11
CA ALA A 642 -21.64 17.07 -1.71
C ALA A 642 -20.34 16.68 -0.98
N ALA A 643 -20.38 16.82 0.35
CA ALA A 643 -19.40 16.23 1.25
C ALA A 643 -20.12 15.47 2.37
N THR A 644 -19.62 14.28 2.74
CA THR A 644 -20.22 13.46 3.79
C THR A 644 -19.49 13.62 5.11
N PHE A 645 -20.22 13.84 6.19
CA PHE A 645 -19.66 14.05 7.53
C PHE A 645 -20.25 13.04 8.53
N THR A 646 -19.39 12.29 9.20
CA THR A 646 -19.80 11.25 10.16
C THR A 646 -19.61 11.65 11.61
N SER A 647 -19.08 12.84 11.88
CA SER A 647 -18.94 13.41 13.24
C SER A 647 -18.67 14.89 13.19
N GLY A 648 -18.86 15.60 14.32
CA GLY A 648 -18.44 17.00 14.43
C GLY A 648 -16.94 17.21 14.22
N SER A 649 -16.11 16.20 14.57
CA SER A 649 -14.66 16.26 14.34
C SER A 649 -14.30 16.24 12.85
N THR A 650 -15.06 15.50 12.00
CA THR A 650 -14.82 15.51 10.54
C THR A 650 -15.20 16.85 9.92
N VAL A 651 -16.24 17.54 10.45
CA VAL A 651 -16.59 18.92 10.05
C VAL A 651 -15.47 19.88 10.45
N GLN A 652 -15.01 19.81 11.69
CA GLN A 652 -13.95 20.70 12.17
C GLN A 652 -12.64 20.49 11.40
N GLY A 653 -12.22 19.23 11.21
CA GLY A 653 -11.02 18.91 10.43
C GLY A 653 -11.12 19.40 8.98
N PHE A 654 -12.30 19.35 8.36
CA PHE A 654 -12.54 19.91 7.02
C PHE A 654 -12.30 21.41 7.00
N LEU A 655 -12.82 22.13 7.99
CA LEU A 655 -12.62 23.59 8.14
C LEU A 655 -11.16 23.94 8.41
N ASP A 656 -10.51 23.20 9.30
CA ASP A 656 -9.12 23.45 9.70
C ASP A 656 -8.14 23.27 8.53
N ILE A 657 -8.32 22.20 7.73
CA ILE A 657 -7.45 21.88 6.59
C ILE A 657 -7.70 22.84 5.42
N LEU A 658 -8.97 23.06 5.05
CA LEU A 658 -9.31 23.75 3.80
C LEU A 658 -9.49 25.25 3.98
N GLN A 659 -9.87 25.72 5.17
CA GLN A 659 -10.13 27.14 5.49
C GLN A 659 -11.02 27.84 4.46
N PRO A 660 -12.19 27.26 4.11
CA PRO A 660 -13.08 27.79 3.08
C PRO A 660 -13.75 29.09 3.56
N ASP A 661 -14.04 29.99 2.64
CA ASP A 661 -14.88 31.17 2.91
C ASP A 661 -16.38 30.79 2.97
N LYS A 662 -17.21 31.72 3.38
CA LYS A 662 -18.66 31.49 3.55
C LYS A 662 -19.38 31.20 2.24
N GLU A 663 -18.95 31.79 1.14
CA GLU A 663 -19.54 31.55 -0.18
C GLU A 663 -19.28 30.11 -0.63
N THR A 664 -18.06 29.67 -0.50
CA THR A 664 -17.61 28.30 -0.77
C THR A 664 -18.37 27.26 0.08
N LEU A 665 -18.62 27.55 1.37
CA LEU A 665 -19.35 26.67 2.28
C LEU A 665 -20.82 26.46 1.90
N ASN A 666 -21.44 27.43 1.23
CA ASN A 666 -22.82 27.34 0.73
C ASN A 666 -22.90 26.69 -0.66
N GLY A 667 -21.79 26.48 -1.34
CA GLY A 667 -21.71 25.98 -2.70
C GLY A 667 -21.94 24.47 -2.86
N PHE A 668 -21.93 23.69 -1.77
CA PHE A 668 -22.13 22.26 -1.76
C PHE A 668 -23.06 21.80 -0.63
N THR A 669 -23.56 20.57 -0.71
CA THR A 669 -24.40 19.99 0.35
C THR A 669 -23.55 19.17 1.34
N ALA A 670 -23.66 19.49 2.64
CA ALA A 670 -23.04 18.72 3.72
C ALA A 670 -23.99 17.63 4.21
N VAL A 671 -23.78 16.38 3.82
CA VAL A 671 -24.60 15.23 4.26
C VAL A 671 -24.06 14.71 5.58
N CYS A 672 -24.83 14.84 6.64
CA CYS A 672 -24.45 14.56 8.02
C CYS A 672 -25.15 13.30 8.55
N ILE A 673 -24.35 12.38 9.12
CA ILE A 673 -24.88 11.09 9.62
C ILE A 673 -25.88 11.21 10.77
N GLY A 674 -25.84 12.31 11.53
CA GLY A 674 -26.70 12.51 12.70
C GLY A 674 -26.82 13.98 13.11
N GLU A 675 -27.83 14.29 13.94
CA GLU A 675 -28.21 15.66 14.35
C GLU A 675 -27.05 16.48 14.94
N LYS A 676 -26.16 15.86 15.73
CA LYS A 676 -25.02 16.56 16.34
C LYS A 676 -24.04 17.05 15.28
N THR A 677 -23.80 16.24 14.25
CA THR A 677 -22.95 16.57 13.11
C THR A 677 -23.60 17.64 12.25
N GLU A 678 -24.89 17.51 12.00
CA GLU A 678 -25.69 18.47 11.22
C GLU A 678 -25.67 19.86 11.89
N LYS A 679 -25.91 19.95 13.21
CA LYS A 679 -25.79 21.20 13.97
C LYS A 679 -24.40 21.83 13.87
N THR A 680 -23.33 21.02 13.89
CA THR A 680 -21.95 21.53 13.73
C THR A 680 -21.73 22.09 12.33
N ALA A 681 -22.17 21.40 11.29
CA ALA A 681 -22.05 21.83 9.90
C ALA A 681 -22.88 23.10 9.63
N SER A 682 -24.12 23.15 10.11
CA SER A 682 -25.00 24.32 10.00
C SER A 682 -24.43 25.55 10.72
N ALA A 683 -23.88 25.36 11.93
CA ALA A 683 -23.21 26.42 12.68
C ALA A 683 -21.98 27.00 11.97
N ALA A 684 -21.28 26.17 11.18
CA ALA A 684 -20.18 26.59 10.31
C ALA A 684 -20.66 27.33 9.05
N GLY A 685 -21.95 27.33 8.74
CA GLY A 685 -22.53 27.97 7.56
C GLY A 685 -22.66 27.07 6.34
N MET A 686 -22.59 25.75 6.50
CA MET A 686 -22.81 24.79 5.41
C MET A 686 -24.31 24.55 5.19
N LYS A 687 -24.68 24.23 3.95
CA LYS A 687 -25.99 23.69 3.62
C LYS A 687 -26.06 22.24 4.09
N ALA A 688 -26.46 22.01 5.36
CA ALA A 688 -26.46 20.68 5.95
C ALA A 688 -27.77 19.95 5.70
N VAL A 689 -27.64 18.63 5.43
CA VAL A 689 -28.74 17.69 5.26
C VAL A 689 -28.48 16.50 6.18
N LEU A 690 -29.51 16.10 6.93
CA LEU A 690 -29.44 14.95 7.82
C LEU A 690 -29.65 13.67 7.03
N ALA A 691 -28.83 12.65 7.27
CA ALA A 691 -29.03 11.31 6.74
C ALA A 691 -30.34 10.68 7.31
N GLU A 692 -31.02 9.87 6.53
CA GLU A 692 -32.29 9.24 6.92
C GLU A 692 -32.15 8.29 8.12
N SER A 693 -30.99 7.71 8.27
CA SER A 693 -30.60 6.87 9.43
C SER A 693 -29.12 7.08 9.77
N VAL A 694 -28.74 6.72 11.00
CA VAL A 694 -27.33 6.81 11.47
C VAL A 694 -26.54 5.61 10.91
N SER A 695 -26.47 5.51 9.59
CA SER A 695 -25.80 4.43 8.86
C SER A 695 -25.19 4.92 7.54
N GLU A 696 -24.41 4.07 6.87
CA GLU A 696 -23.89 4.37 5.52
C GLU A 696 -25.04 4.42 4.50
N GLU A 697 -25.99 3.51 4.61
CA GLU A 697 -27.18 3.46 3.77
C GLU A 697 -28.00 4.76 3.90
N GLY A 698 -28.11 5.31 5.13
CA GLY A 698 -28.81 6.59 5.36
C GLY A 698 -28.10 7.76 4.68
N ILE A 699 -26.76 7.76 4.63
CA ILE A 699 -25.97 8.76 3.89
C ILE A 699 -26.23 8.60 2.38
N GLU A 700 -26.22 7.36 1.86
CA GLU A 700 -26.46 7.07 0.45
C GLU A 700 -27.85 7.55 0.02
N GLN A 701 -28.89 7.24 0.79
CA GLN A 701 -30.27 7.68 0.50
C GLN A 701 -30.36 9.23 0.47
N ALA A 702 -29.76 9.91 1.43
CA ALA A 702 -29.72 11.38 1.44
C ALA A 702 -29.00 11.96 0.21
N LEU A 703 -27.97 11.28 -0.31
CA LEU A 703 -27.28 11.67 -1.54
C LEU A 703 -28.13 11.40 -2.81
N TYR A 704 -28.93 10.34 -2.83
CA TYR A 704 -29.83 10.05 -3.97
C TYR A 704 -30.96 11.06 -4.11
N HIS A 705 -31.36 11.73 -3.01
CA HIS A 705 -32.42 12.75 -3.00
C HIS A 705 -31.89 14.18 -3.25
N MET A 706 -30.62 14.37 -3.58
CA MET A 706 -30.01 15.64 -3.97
C MET A 706 -30.16 15.90 -5.48
#